data_0e48956cee266fe58ccfdb16ebc2b8d0
#
_entry.id   0e48956cee266fe58ccfdb16ebc2b8d0
#
_cell.length_a   1.000
_cell.length_b   1.000
_cell.length_c   1.000
_cell.angle_alpha   90.00
_cell.angle_beta   90.00
_cell.angle_gamma   90.00
#
_symmetry.space_group_name_H-M   'P 1'
#
loop_
_entity.id
_entity.type
_entity.pdbx_description
1 polymer ?
#
loop_
_entity_poly.entity_id
_entity_poly.type
_entity_poly.pdbx_seq_one_letter_code
_entity_poly.pdbx_strand_id
1 'polypeptide(L)'
;MSKRFLTLAAMFMLAASAFAVPAKRVKRQVQQPDGSVLTVMLRGDENFHYTSTEDDQPLVQRADGAYCYATLDSNGKLTASAQVAHDVESRGAAELSFLNYYTAESQKVRSLGMERAKQRNARRMARLANRGVVDASGKPVRRVMAGATGGEGIGVTGKRKGLVILVNFKDKKMQSKHTQAEWNDYFNKVGYNKYGNNGSVHDYFYAQSYGKLDLEFDVIGPVTVSKNMASYGANDAQGNDIDPAGMIKEACELAYAKEKMDMSQYDWDGDGAVDQVYVIYAGYGEAAGGEANTIWPHEWDIQGGGYSLVLGGQRIRTYACSSELNGGSGTYISGIGTACHEFSHCMGIPDFYDTAGGGCFGMDAWDLMDYGSYGGDGYEPTGYNTYEKWVSGWIEPTILTEPCYIKNMKPLSDAPEACVVFNEANKNEYYIFENRQLKGTDVALPNHGMLVIHVDYDQKVWFDNEVNNTSNHQRFTVVPADNKLTSETVTGDTYPGTTKSTELTDTSKPAATLFNANSDGRKFLGKPVTEITEKDGLISFTFMGGVNLDAPQPKVMNMTATSFTGGWNAVDGAESYTVELREKSNLPSVDEAVKLSEDLSKWGEKLAVDGTNDISSNLDSKMQNKGWTGDKVFECPGCAKIGTAKKQGNLTSPLITDNSSASVTVRLSASAYAKDAADITVSLLDNDDATIAEQTIKMDGTMATIVLDNADMKDYKVMVQPKECGYLFFVGIYDGNYSAEDFQSMNVAPKTAMKAAAQRFTGIKTTSYKFDKLTAGTAYQWRVCAVAGDAMSKWSTWQTADLSTWSGINGVTESAAQLAAGDVVKVYSSVGTALGTMTYGDFCRMALPAGVYVVKSAKTTLKVTK
;
A
#
# COMPACT_ATOMS: atom_id res chain seq x y z
N MET A 1 9.13 -43.30 -49.93
CA MET A 1 9.40 -43.55 -48.50
C MET A 1 9.07 -42.26 -47.74
N SER A 2 7.89 -42.25 -47.15
CA SER A 2 7.33 -41.09 -46.47
C SER A 2 7.58 -41.27 -45.00
N LYS A 3 8.39 -40.40 -44.40
CA LYS A 3 8.53 -40.31 -42.93
C LYS A 3 7.40 -39.43 -42.40
N ARG A 4 6.45 -40.06 -41.72
CA ARG A 4 5.45 -39.38 -40.90
C ARG A 4 6.15 -38.88 -39.63
N PHE A 5 6.24 -37.61 -39.46
CA PHE A 5 6.50 -36.96 -38.17
C PHE A 5 5.22 -37.03 -37.34
N LEU A 6 5.25 -37.83 -36.28
CA LEU A 6 4.29 -37.73 -35.16
C LEU A 6 4.71 -36.53 -34.30
N THR A 7 3.99 -35.44 -34.43
CA THR A 7 4.08 -34.34 -33.48
C THR A 7 3.21 -34.71 -32.27
N LEU A 8 3.82 -35.17 -31.20
CA LEU A 8 3.17 -35.27 -29.91
C LEU A 8 2.95 -33.82 -29.43
N ALA A 9 1.74 -33.32 -29.54
CA ALA A 9 1.32 -32.13 -28.83
C ALA A 9 1.09 -32.53 -27.37
N ALA A 10 2.10 -32.33 -26.54
CA ALA A 10 1.89 -32.30 -25.12
C ALA A 10 1.04 -31.07 -24.79
N MET A 11 -0.25 -31.27 -24.53
CA MET A 11 -1.10 -30.29 -23.88
C MET A 11 -0.57 -30.10 -22.46
N PHE A 12 0.25 -29.09 -22.26
CA PHE A 12 0.51 -28.56 -20.95
C PHE A 12 -0.73 -27.77 -20.50
N MET A 13 -1.58 -28.42 -19.67
CA MET A 13 -2.56 -27.68 -18.89
C MET A 13 -1.79 -26.73 -17.95
N LEU A 14 -2.04 -25.48 -18.13
CA LEU A 14 -1.37 -24.40 -17.45
C LEU A 14 -2.35 -23.92 -16.36
N ALA A 15 -2.17 -24.34 -15.11
CA ALA A 15 -2.93 -23.81 -13.99
C ALA A 15 -2.47 -22.39 -13.61
N ALA A 16 -3.32 -21.41 -13.50
CA ALA A 16 -3.08 -20.10 -12.91
C ALA A 16 -3.23 -20.21 -11.38
N SER A 17 -2.67 -19.29 -10.62
CA SER A 17 -2.95 -19.27 -9.19
C SER A 17 -4.42 -18.91 -8.96
N ALA A 18 -5.12 -19.72 -8.19
CA ALA A 18 -6.39 -19.39 -7.60
C ALA A 18 -6.11 -18.73 -6.24
N PHE A 19 -7.01 -17.88 -5.80
CA PHE A 19 -7.13 -17.39 -4.44
C PHE A 19 -8.34 -18.07 -3.83
N ALA A 20 -8.31 -18.44 -2.57
CA ALA A 20 -9.47 -19.09 -1.94
C ALA A 20 -9.42 -19.04 -0.42
N VAL A 21 -10.61 -19.21 0.19
CA VAL A 21 -10.68 -19.36 1.64
C VAL A 21 -9.84 -20.53 2.12
N PRO A 22 -9.17 -20.43 3.28
CA PRO A 22 -8.50 -21.56 3.91
C PRO A 22 -9.54 -22.61 4.32
N ALA A 23 -9.11 -23.87 4.49
CA ALA A 23 -9.96 -24.93 5.00
C ALA A 23 -10.58 -24.54 6.34
N LYS A 24 -11.91 -24.65 6.46
CA LYS A 24 -12.62 -24.37 7.70
C LYS A 24 -12.15 -25.29 8.81
N ARG A 25 -11.78 -24.74 9.98
CA ARG A 25 -11.29 -25.50 11.13
C ARG A 25 -12.41 -26.30 11.83
N VAL A 26 -13.01 -27.26 11.11
CA VAL A 26 -14.08 -28.10 11.63
C VAL A 26 -13.52 -29.43 12.10
N LYS A 27 -13.72 -29.75 13.40
CA LYS A 27 -13.43 -31.06 13.96
C LYS A 27 -14.50 -32.04 13.53
N ARG A 28 -14.10 -33.18 12.92
CA ARG A 28 -14.99 -34.27 12.52
C ARG A 28 -14.54 -35.55 13.17
N GLN A 29 -15.44 -36.22 13.87
CA GLN A 29 -15.17 -37.53 14.41
C GLN A 29 -15.42 -38.61 13.36
N VAL A 30 -14.47 -39.50 13.16
CA VAL A 30 -14.53 -40.66 12.27
C VAL A 30 -14.28 -41.93 13.06
N GLN A 31 -15.06 -42.96 12.78
CA GLN A 31 -14.85 -44.28 13.39
C GLN A 31 -13.82 -45.06 12.56
N GLN A 32 -12.75 -45.50 13.21
CA GLN A 32 -11.72 -46.28 12.62
C GLN A 32 -12.14 -47.78 12.51
N PRO A 33 -11.55 -48.58 11.58
CA PRO A 33 -11.87 -50.01 11.46
C PRO A 33 -11.54 -50.83 12.69
N ASP A 34 -10.63 -50.39 13.57
CA ASP A 34 -10.31 -51.02 14.84
C ASP A 34 -11.30 -50.69 15.96
N GLY A 35 -12.34 -49.90 15.66
CA GLY A 35 -13.40 -49.45 16.57
C GLY A 35 -13.06 -48.20 17.37
N SER A 36 -11.86 -47.64 17.27
CA SER A 36 -11.51 -46.35 17.87
C SER A 36 -12.20 -45.19 17.15
N VAL A 37 -12.34 -44.05 17.82
CA VAL A 37 -12.80 -42.80 17.24
C VAL A 37 -11.60 -41.89 17.08
N LEU A 38 -11.48 -41.27 15.93
CA LEU A 38 -10.43 -40.27 15.62
C LEU A 38 -11.06 -38.95 15.27
N THR A 39 -10.56 -37.88 15.86
CA THR A 39 -10.90 -36.49 15.49
C THR A 39 -10.02 -36.05 14.36
N VAL A 40 -10.61 -35.73 13.21
CA VAL A 40 -9.89 -35.26 12.02
C VAL A 40 -10.29 -33.86 11.65
N MET A 41 -9.36 -33.12 11.02
CA MET A 41 -9.55 -31.75 10.50
C MET A 41 -9.02 -31.67 9.08
N LEU A 42 -9.63 -30.81 8.25
CA LEU A 42 -9.09 -30.42 6.96
C LEU A 42 -8.14 -29.23 7.16
N ARG A 43 -7.00 -29.24 6.48
CA ARG A 43 -5.97 -28.19 6.50
C ARG A 43 -5.59 -27.78 5.09
N GLY A 44 -5.16 -26.51 4.93
CA GLY A 44 -4.68 -26.00 3.66
C GLY A 44 -5.73 -25.19 2.91
N ASP A 45 -5.54 -25.09 1.61
CA ASP A 45 -6.37 -24.33 0.68
C ASP A 45 -6.64 -25.14 -0.61
N GLU A 46 -7.22 -24.52 -1.63
CA GLU A 46 -7.50 -25.11 -2.94
C GLU A 46 -6.24 -25.64 -3.65
N ASN A 47 -5.07 -25.21 -3.24
CA ASN A 47 -3.81 -25.53 -3.88
C ASN A 47 -3.11 -26.72 -3.25
N PHE A 48 -3.21 -26.82 -1.94
CA PHE A 48 -2.71 -27.95 -1.16
C PHE A 48 -3.47 -28.10 0.14
N HIS A 49 -4.24 -29.15 0.23
CA HIS A 49 -4.95 -29.52 1.46
C HIS A 49 -4.69 -30.97 1.85
N TYR A 50 -4.89 -31.27 3.12
CA TYR A 50 -4.74 -32.59 3.69
C TYR A 50 -5.61 -32.75 4.94
N THR A 51 -6.01 -33.98 5.23
CA THR A 51 -6.63 -34.30 6.50
C THR A 51 -5.55 -34.40 7.57
N SER A 52 -5.78 -33.88 8.77
CA SER A 52 -4.86 -34.01 9.92
C SER A 52 -5.55 -34.51 11.17
N THR A 53 -4.76 -34.95 12.15
CA THR A 53 -5.18 -35.03 13.55
C THR A 53 -5.39 -33.62 14.12
N GLU A 54 -5.96 -33.54 15.34
CA GLU A 54 -6.14 -32.25 16.03
C GLU A 54 -4.81 -31.51 16.31
N ASP A 55 -3.76 -32.26 16.64
CA ASP A 55 -2.39 -31.75 16.81
C ASP A 55 -1.60 -31.65 15.48
N ASP A 56 -2.32 -31.49 14.38
CA ASP A 56 -1.79 -31.18 13.03
C ASP A 56 -0.81 -32.23 12.46
N GLN A 57 -1.05 -33.54 12.73
CA GLN A 57 -0.29 -34.60 12.06
C GLN A 57 -1.01 -35.01 10.77
N PRO A 58 -0.36 -34.89 9.58
CA PRO A 58 -1.01 -35.21 8.31
C PRO A 58 -1.46 -36.67 8.23
N LEU A 59 -2.64 -36.90 7.67
CA LEU A 59 -3.29 -38.18 7.54
C LEU A 59 -3.63 -38.55 6.11
N VAL A 60 -3.64 -39.82 5.80
CA VAL A 60 -4.19 -40.43 4.57
C VAL A 60 -5.10 -41.58 4.95
N GLN A 61 -6.29 -41.62 4.35
CA GLN A 61 -7.19 -42.76 4.54
C GLN A 61 -6.77 -43.91 3.63
N ARG A 62 -6.58 -45.08 4.23
CA ARG A 62 -6.27 -46.33 3.57
C ARG A 62 -7.53 -46.97 2.95
N ALA A 63 -7.35 -47.90 2.01
CA ALA A 63 -8.47 -48.53 1.30
C ALA A 63 -9.45 -49.31 2.22
N ASP A 64 -9.00 -49.73 3.41
CA ASP A 64 -9.84 -50.36 4.42
C ASP A 64 -10.60 -49.35 5.29
N GLY A 65 -10.46 -48.05 5.02
CA GLY A 65 -11.11 -46.99 5.76
C GLY A 65 -10.30 -46.42 6.94
N ALA A 66 -9.14 -47.02 7.28
CA ALA A 66 -8.32 -46.54 8.38
C ALA A 66 -7.57 -45.26 8.01
N TYR A 67 -7.63 -44.26 8.88
CA TYR A 67 -6.76 -43.08 8.79
C TYR A 67 -5.39 -43.40 9.40
N CYS A 68 -4.35 -43.25 8.60
CA CYS A 68 -2.95 -43.49 8.99
C CYS A 68 -2.15 -42.20 8.77
N TYR A 69 -1.02 -42.08 9.48
CA TYR A 69 -0.11 -40.93 9.26
C TYR A 69 0.39 -40.91 7.81
N ALA A 70 0.38 -39.74 7.19
CA ALA A 70 0.75 -39.58 5.80
C ALA A 70 2.26 -39.69 5.59
N THR A 71 2.68 -40.34 4.52
CA THR A 71 4.06 -40.39 4.03
C THR A 71 4.11 -40.04 2.56
N LEU A 72 5.30 -39.83 2.01
CA LEU A 72 5.49 -39.60 0.57
C LEU A 72 6.04 -40.88 -0.09
N ASP A 73 5.45 -41.24 -1.24
CA ASP A 73 6.04 -42.26 -2.11
C ASP A 73 7.28 -41.73 -2.87
N SER A 74 7.91 -42.58 -3.67
CA SER A 74 9.06 -42.21 -4.49
C SER A 74 8.79 -41.12 -5.52
N ASN A 75 7.51 -40.83 -5.81
CA ASN A 75 7.05 -39.77 -6.75
C ASN A 75 6.56 -38.54 -6.02
N GLY A 76 6.70 -38.45 -4.70
CA GLY A 76 6.21 -37.33 -3.87
C GLY A 76 4.69 -37.31 -3.68
N LYS A 77 4.00 -38.45 -3.91
CA LYS A 77 2.55 -38.56 -3.68
C LYS A 77 2.29 -38.97 -2.24
N LEU A 78 1.24 -38.35 -1.65
CA LEU A 78 0.77 -38.77 -0.31
C LEU A 78 0.30 -40.21 -0.29
N THR A 79 0.80 -40.97 0.66
CA THR A 79 0.42 -42.38 0.92
C THR A 79 0.25 -42.62 2.40
N ALA A 80 -0.53 -43.63 2.77
CA ALA A 80 -0.71 -44.02 4.17
C ALA A 80 0.49 -44.82 4.67
N SER A 81 1.02 -44.44 5.83
CA SER A 81 1.96 -45.26 6.57
C SER A 81 1.31 -46.56 7.11
N ALA A 82 2.08 -47.43 7.71
CA ALA A 82 1.54 -48.61 8.40
C ALA A 82 0.85 -48.25 9.74
N GLN A 83 1.17 -47.10 10.32
CA GLN A 83 0.69 -46.69 11.65
C GLN A 83 -0.69 -46.04 11.54
N VAL A 84 -1.70 -46.66 12.16
CA VAL A 84 -3.03 -46.08 12.35
C VAL A 84 -2.93 -44.90 13.34
N ALA A 85 -3.63 -43.82 13.06
CA ALA A 85 -3.63 -42.62 13.89
C ALA A 85 -4.75 -42.71 14.96
N HIS A 86 -4.48 -42.13 16.11
CA HIS A 86 -5.46 -41.98 17.20
C HIS A 86 -5.40 -40.55 17.76
N ASP A 87 -6.48 -40.13 18.46
CA ASP A 87 -6.48 -38.90 19.22
C ASP A 87 -5.38 -38.87 20.28
N VAL A 88 -4.85 -37.68 20.59
CA VAL A 88 -3.64 -37.48 21.41
C VAL A 88 -3.69 -38.27 22.72
N GLU A 89 -4.85 -38.28 23.40
CA GLU A 89 -5.05 -38.97 24.67
C GLU A 89 -5.13 -40.48 24.53
N SER A 90 -5.37 -41.01 23.33
CA SER A 90 -5.57 -42.40 23.03
C SER A 90 -4.35 -43.11 22.42
N ARG A 91 -3.26 -42.34 22.19
CA ARG A 91 -2.02 -42.85 21.56
C ARG A 91 -1.26 -43.81 22.47
N GLY A 92 -1.04 -45.00 21.99
CA GLY A 92 -0.22 -45.99 22.68
C GLY A 92 1.29 -45.77 22.55
N ALA A 93 2.08 -46.46 23.37
CA ALA A 93 3.54 -46.28 23.38
C ALA A 93 4.22 -46.55 22.02
N ALA A 94 3.70 -47.48 21.21
CA ALA A 94 4.22 -47.75 19.86
C ALA A 94 3.99 -46.59 18.91
N GLU A 95 2.80 -45.96 18.96
CA GLU A 95 2.44 -44.80 18.15
C GLU A 95 3.23 -43.55 18.56
N LEU A 96 3.37 -43.30 19.86
CA LEU A 96 4.22 -42.23 20.37
C LEU A 96 5.69 -42.39 19.94
N SER A 97 6.18 -43.64 19.95
CA SER A 97 7.52 -43.95 19.44
C SER A 97 7.62 -43.69 17.92
N PHE A 98 6.61 -44.07 17.15
CA PHE A 98 6.54 -43.75 15.72
C PHE A 98 6.58 -42.24 15.48
N LEU A 99 5.79 -41.45 16.19
CA LEU A 99 5.72 -40.00 16.06
C LEU A 99 7.04 -39.31 16.31
N ASN A 100 7.87 -39.82 17.23
CA ASN A 100 9.22 -39.28 17.46
C ASN A 100 10.13 -39.33 16.21
N TYR A 101 9.94 -40.35 15.36
CA TYR A 101 10.67 -40.48 14.08
C TYR A 101 9.91 -39.83 12.91
N TYR A 102 8.60 -39.67 13.04
CA TYR A 102 7.73 -39.16 11.99
C TYR A 102 7.85 -37.65 11.79
N THR A 103 8.37 -36.89 12.76
CA THR A 103 8.45 -35.43 12.72
C THR A 103 9.07 -34.92 11.42
N ALA A 104 10.17 -35.50 10.95
CA ALA A 104 10.82 -35.07 9.69
C ALA A 104 9.97 -35.40 8.45
N GLU A 105 9.22 -36.50 8.46
CA GLU A 105 8.31 -36.84 7.35
C GLU A 105 7.07 -36.00 7.35
N SER A 106 6.48 -35.72 8.49
CA SER A 106 5.39 -34.78 8.67
C SER A 106 5.74 -33.38 8.12
N GLN A 107 6.96 -32.89 8.41
CA GLN A 107 7.45 -31.65 7.87
C GLN A 107 7.58 -31.66 6.33
N LYS A 108 8.05 -32.78 5.73
CA LYS A 108 8.11 -32.95 4.28
C LYS A 108 6.72 -32.89 3.65
N VAL A 109 5.73 -33.59 4.26
CA VAL A 109 4.35 -33.56 3.79
C VAL A 109 3.82 -32.12 3.79
N ARG A 110 4.02 -31.37 4.88
CA ARG A 110 3.61 -29.97 4.96
C ARG A 110 4.35 -29.07 3.95
N SER A 111 5.66 -29.32 3.73
CA SER A 111 6.44 -28.55 2.75
C SER A 111 6.02 -28.76 1.29
N LEU A 112 5.21 -29.79 0.99
CA LEU A 112 4.62 -29.93 -0.36
C LEU A 112 3.77 -28.73 -0.76
N GLY A 113 3.07 -28.09 0.19
CA GLY A 113 2.32 -26.86 -0.04
C GLY A 113 3.23 -25.76 -0.58
N MET A 114 4.36 -25.51 0.08
CA MET A 114 5.35 -24.52 -0.37
C MET A 114 5.94 -24.85 -1.74
N GLU A 115 6.26 -26.11 -1.99
CA GLU A 115 6.78 -26.55 -3.30
C GLU A 115 5.75 -26.36 -4.41
N ARG A 116 4.49 -26.69 -4.16
CA ARG A 116 3.40 -26.50 -5.11
C ARG A 116 3.10 -25.01 -5.32
N ALA A 117 3.08 -24.19 -4.26
CA ALA A 117 2.93 -22.75 -4.35
C ALA A 117 4.04 -22.14 -5.22
N LYS A 118 5.32 -22.47 -4.98
CA LYS A 118 6.47 -22.02 -5.80
C LYS A 118 6.33 -22.41 -7.26
N GLN A 119 5.98 -23.67 -7.56
CA GLN A 119 5.82 -24.13 -8.93
C GLN A 119 4.67 -23.41 -9.65
N ARG A 120 3.58 -23.15 -8.94
CA ARG A 120 2.44 -22.39 -9.43
C ARG A 120 2.81 -20.96 -9.73
N ASN A 121 3.45 -20.29 -8.78
CA ASN A 121 3.89 -18.91 -8.95
C ASN A 121 4.90 -18.78 -10.08
N ALA A 122 5.86 -19.69 -10.21
CA ALA A 122 6.77 -19.70 -11.35
C ALA A 122 6.03 -19.81 -12.70
N ARG A 123 5.00 -20.65 -12.78
CA ARG A 123 4.15 -20.77 -13.98
C ARG A 123 3.31 -19.52 -14.22
N ARG A 124 2.73 -18.92 -13.17
CA ARG A 124 1.99 -17.65 -13.22
C ARG A 124 2.88 -16.53 -13.71
N MET A 125 4.07 -16.38 -13.11
CA MET A 125 5.02 -15.32 -13.48
C MET A 125 5.49 -15.45 -14.93
N ALA A 126 5.77 -16.65 -15.39
CA ALA A 126 6.13 -16.90 -16.80
C ALA A 126 5.02 -16.45 -17.78
N ARG A 127 3.75 -16.61 -17.42
CA ARG A 127 2.61 -16.15 -18.23
C ARG A 127 2.42 -14.65 -18.18
N LEU A 128 2.51 -14.06 -16.98
CA LEU A 128 2.39 -12.62 -16.80
C LEU A 128 3.51 -11.89 -17.53
N ALA A 129 4.74 -12.45 -17.50
CA ALA A 129 5.86 -11.95 -18.29
C ALA A 129 5.61 -12.05 -19.80
N ASN A 130 5.08 -13.18 -20.27
CA ASN A 130 4.72 -13.35 -21.68
C ASN A 130 3.59 -12.41 -22.15
N ARG A 131 2.81 -11.85 -21.23
CA ARG A 131 1.75 -10.87 -21.47
C ARG A 131 2.18 -9.43 -21.22
N GLY A 132 3.42 -9.18 -20.77
CA GLY A 132 3.92 -7.85 -20.41
C GLY A 132 3.28 -7.27 -19.13
N VAL A 133 2.64 -8.09 -18.30
CA VAL A 133 2.05 -7.67 -17.02
C VAL A 133 3.12 -7.59 -15.92
N VAL A 134 4.16 -8.40 -16.02
CA VAL A 134 5.36 -8.33 -15.18
C VAL A 134 6.62 -8.30 -16.04
N ASP A 135 7.68 -7.70 -15.52
CA ASP A 135 9.00 -7.70 -16.17
C ASP A 135 9.72 -9.07 -16.01
N ALA A 136 10.92 -9.18 -16.59
CA ALA A 136 11.72 -10.40 -16.49
C ALA A 136 12.16 -10.77 -15.05
N SER A 137 12.09 -9.84 -14.11
CA SER A 137 12.35 -10.06 -12.68
C SER A 137 11.10 -10.43 -11.89
N GLY A 138 9.93 -10.44 -12.55
CA GLY A 138 8.64 -10.73 -11.94
C GLY A 138 8.00 -9.54 -11.24
N LYS A 139 8.53 -8.32 -11.40
CA LYS A 139 7.85 -7.12 -10.90
C LYS A 139 6.71 -6.74 -11.83
N PRO A 140 5.54 -6.37 -11.30
CA PRO A 140 4.45 -5.82 -12.09
C PRO A 140 4.92 -4.60 -12.89
N VAL A 141 4.69 -4.63 -14.20
CA VAL A 141 4.95 -3.50 -15.10
C VAL A 141 3.94 -2.38 -14.87
N ARG A 142 2.77 -2.73 -14.37
CA ARG A 142 1.71 -1.82 -13.93
C ARG A 142 1.49 -2.04 -12.43
N ARG A 143 1.28 -0.99 -11.65
CA ARG A 143 0.85 -1.12 -10.25
C ARG A 143 -0.50 -1.82 -10.22
N VAL A 144 -0.50 -3.09 -9.86
CA VAL A 144 -1.71 -3.91 -9.74
C VAL A 144 -2.34 -3.72 -8.35
N MET A 145 -1.58 -3.19 -7.39
CA MET A 145 -2.03 -2.95 -6.01
C MET A 145 -1.34 -1.72 -5.44
N ALA A 146 -2.08 -0.96 -4.66
CA ALA A 146 -1.52 0.16 -3.92
C ALA A 146 -0.73 -0.34 -2.73
N GLY A 147 0.53 -0.01 -2.68
CA GLY A 147 1.30 -0.08 -1.45
C GLY A 147 0.84 1.01 -0.48
N ALA A 148 0.99 0.77 0.81
CA ALA A 148 0.64 1.70 1.88
C ALA A 148 1.37 3.06 1.84
N THR A 149 2.29 3.25 0.94
CA THR A 149 3.07 4.49 0.76
C THR A 149 2.47 5.45 -0.27
N GLY A 150 1.14 5.43 -0.47
CA GLY A 150 0.44 6.40 -1.34
C GLY A 150 0.51 6.06 -2.83
N GLY A 151 0.69 4.79 -3.18
CA GLY A 151 0.31 4.33 -4.50
C GLY A 151 -1.20 4.44 -4.63
N GLU A 152 -1.69 4.90 -5.77
CA GLU A 152 -3.12 4.95 -6.05
C GLU A 152 -3.70 3.57 -5.79
N GLY A 153 -4.51 3.43 -4.71
CA GLY A 153 -5.31 2.26 -4.43
C GLY A 153 -6.20 2.00 -5.64
N ILE A 154 -6.63 0.78 -5.80
CA ILE A 154 -7.78 0.53 -6.66
C ILE A 154 -8.94 1.22 -5.94
N GLY A 155 -9.10 2.52 -6.16
CA GLY A 155 -10.12 3.32 -5.49
C GLY A 155 -11.50 2.81 -5.88
N VAL A 156 -11.97 1.76 -5.22
CA VAL A 156 -13.28 1.18 -5.46
C VAL A 156 -14.28 2.01 -4.67
N THR A 157 -14.87 2.98 -5.35
CA THR A 157 -15.84 3.91 -4.76
C THR A 157 -17.01 4.13 -5.71
N GLY A 158 -18.07 4.75 -5.20
CA GLY A 158 -19.28 5.06 -5.94
C GLY A 158 -20.19 3.85 -6.12
N LYS A 159 -21.15 3.98 -7.04
CA LYS A 159 -22.06 2.88 -7.37
C LYS A 159 -21.40 1.92 -8.35
N ARG A 160 -21.39 0.64 -7.99
CA ARG A 160 -20.83 -0.43 -8.80
C ARG A 160 -21.83 -1.57 -8.91
N LYS A 161 -21.74 -2.34 -9.98
CA LYS A 161 -22.54 -3.55 -10.15
C LYS A 161 -21.67 -4.79 -10.15
N GLY A 162 -22.10 -5.81 -9.39
CA GLY A 162 -21.53 -7.16 -9.41
C GLY A 162 -22.45 -8.12 -10.14
N LEU A 163 -21.90 -9.12 -10.83
CA LEU A 163 -22.69 -10.16 -11.50
C LEU A 163 -22.61 -11.45 -10.70
N VAL A 164 -23.76 -11.97 -10.28
CA VAL A 164 -23.88 -13.26 -9.59
C VAL A 164 -24.67 -14.24 -10.43
N ILE A 165 -24.13 -15.44 -10.64
CA ILE A 165 -24.78 -16.50 -11.41
C ILE A 165 -25.02 -17.71 -10.50
N LEU A 166 -26.26 -18.13 -10.38
CA LEU A 166 -26.66 -19.34 -9.66
C LEU A 166 -26.54 -20.56 -10.59
N VAL A 167 -25.89 -21.62 -10.10
CA VAL A 167 -25.56 -22.81 -10.92
C VAL A 167 -26.12 -24.08 -10.30
N ASN A 168 -26.87 -24.81 -11.08
CA ASN A 168 -27.20 -26.21 -10.85
C ASN A 168 -26.31 -27.10 -11.73
N PHE A 169 -25.92 -28.25 -11.19
CA PHE A 169 -25.32 -29.32 -11.98
C PHE A 169 -26.37 -30.26 -12.55
N LYS A 170 -25.98 -31.12 -13.48
CA LYS A 170 -26.85 -32.15 -14.04
C LYS A 170 -27.44 -33.07 -12.96
N ASP A 171 -26.65 -33.40 -11.94
CA ASP A 171 -26.97 -34.34 -10.85
C ASP A 171 -27.26 -33.64 -9.51
N LYS A 172 -26.97 -32.34 -9.38
CA LYS A 172 -27.19 -31.59 -8.14
C LYS A 172 -27.91 -30.29 -8.42
N LYS A 173 -28.99 -30.03 -7.68
CA LYS A 173 -29.76 -28.79 -7.76
C LYS A 173 -29.75 -28.08 -6.41
N MET A 174 -29.86 -26.76 -6.45
CA MET A 174 -30.09 -25.94 -5.26
C MET A 174 -31.33 -26.39 -4.51
N GLN A 175 -31.34 -26.21 -3.22
CA GLN A 175 -32.50 -26.43 -2.37
C GLN A 175 -33.68 -25.57 -2.85
N SER A 176 -34.90 -26.13 -2.88
CA SER A 176 -36.06 -25.43 -3.40
C SER A 176 -36.41 -24.12 -2.66
N LYS A 177 -35.95 -23.98 -1.42
CA LYS A 177 -36.09 -22.76 -0.62
C LYS A 177 -35.06 -21.69 -0.93
N HIS A 178 -33.93 -22.05 -1.56
CA HIS A 178 -32.85 -21.12 -1.95
C HIS A 178 -33.12 -20.59 -3.37
N THR A 179 -34.18 -19.83 -3.49
CA THR A 179 -34.64 -19.25 -4.76
C THR A 179 -33.73 -18.10 -5.21
N GLN A 180 -33.83 -17.68 -6.46
CA GLN A 180 -33.16 -16.47 -6.98
C GLN A 180 -33.51 -15.24 -6.12
N ALA A 181 -34.76 -15.11 -5.67
CA ALA A 181 -35.18 -14.01 -4.80
C ALA A 181 -34.48 -14.06 -3.42
N GLU A 182 -34.28 -15.27 -2.85
CA GLU A 182 -33.53 -15.44 -1.60
C GLU A 182 -32.08 -15.06 -1.77
N TRP A 183 -31.42 -15.45 -2.89
CA TRP A 183 -30.06 -15.05 -3.22
C TRP A 183 -29.95 -13.56 -3.50
N ASN A 184 -30.96 -12.95 -4.15
CA ASN A 184 -31.00 -11.50 -4.31
C ASN A 184 -31.06 -10.77 -2.96
N ASP A 185 -31.89 -11.28 -2.01
CA ASP A 185 -31.91 -10.75 -0.63
C ASP A 185 -30.55 -10.91 0.05
N TYR A 186 -29.90 -12.08 -0.09
CA TYR A 186 -28.58 -12.38 0.47
C TYR A 186 -27.49 -11.41 -0.02
N PHE A 187 -27.49 -11.06 -1.30
CA PHE A 187 -26.50 -10.15 -1.86
C PHE A 187 -26.82 -8.67 -1.65
N ASN A 188 -28.11 -8.26 -1.69
CA ASN A 188 -28.46 -6.85 -1.83
C ASN A 188 -29.29 -6.26 -0.70
N LYS A 189 -30.01 -7.09 0.08
CA LYS A 189 -31.03 -6.58 1.00
C LYS A 189 -30.41 -5.94 2.22
N VAL A 190 -30.69 -4.64 2.40
CA VAL A 190 -30.28 -3.91 3.60
C VAL A 190 -30.89 -4.54 4.85
N GLY A 191 -30.03 -4.84 5.84
CA GLY A 191 -30.42 -5.49 7.09
C GLY A 191 -30.80 -6.96 6.92
N TYR A 192 -30.24 -7.68 5.94
CA TYR A 192 -30.43 -9.12 5.78
C TYR A 192 -29.93 -9.85 7.03
N ASN A 193 -30.79 -10.65 7.65
CA ASN A 193 -30.48 -11.34 8.92
C ASN A 193 -31.00 -12.77 8.97
N LYS A 194 -31.31 -13.38 7.83
CA LYS A 194 -31.71 -14.79 7.78
C LYS A 194 -30.52 -15.68 8.02
N TYR A 195 -30.74 -16.84 8.58
CA TYR A 195 -29.77 -17.90 8.88
C TYR A 195 -28.66 -17.50 9.85
N GLY A 196 -28.75 -16.32 10.48
CA GLY A 196 -27.73 -15.79 11.36
C GLY A 196 -26.80 -14.76 10.70
N ASN A 197 -27.05 -14.41 9.42
CA ASN A 197 -26.23 -13.40 8.75
C ASN A 197 -26.36 -12.02 9.41
N ASN A 198 -25.24 -11.36 9.56
CA ASN A 198 -25.11 -9.99 10.05
C ASN A 198 -25.03 -9.00 8.87
N GLY A 199 -26.14 -8.84 8.15
CA GLY A 199 -26.23 -8.06 6.92
C GLY A 199 -26.13 -8.90 5.65
N SER A 200 -26.32 -8.26 4.50
CA SER A 200 -26.06 -8.81 3.17
C SER A 200 -24.62 -8.57 2.73
N VAL A 201 -24.19 -9.11 1.58
CA VAL A 201 -22.90 -8.79 0.98
C VAL A 201 -22.80 -7.29 0.68
N HIS A 202 -23.87 -6.65 0.18
CA HIS A 202 -23.94 -5.20 0.03
C HIS A 202 -23.74 -4.47 1.35
N ASP A 203 -24.44 -4.88 2.42
CA ASP A 203 -24.31 -4.25 3.75
C ASP A 203 -22.88 -4.31 4.26
N TYR A 204 -22.20 -5.45 4.04
CA TYR A 204 -20.82 -5.64 4.44
C TYR A 204 -19.91 -4.58 3.77
N PHE A 205 -19.88 -4.53 2.44
CA PHE A 205 -18.99 -3.60 1.73
C PHE A 205 -19.39 -2.12 1.93
N TYR A 206 -20.69 -1.84 2.05
CA TYR A 206 -21.18 -0.50 2.37
C TYR A 206 -20.68 -0.03 3.74
N ALA A 207 -20.75 -0.90 4.76
CA ALA A 207 -20.22 -0.60 6.10
C ALA A 207 -18.70 -0.46 6.10
N GLN A 208 -17.96 -1.40 5.45
CA GLN A 208 -16.49 -1.33 5.41
C GLN A 208 -15.98 -0.06 4.75
N SER A 209 -16.66 0.43 3.74
CA SER A 209 -16.30 1.64 2.99
C SER A 209 -16.84 2.93 3.60
N TYR A 210 -17.52 2.88 4.75
CA TYR A 210 -18.24 4.02 5.31
C TYR A 210 -19.21 4.68 4.30
N GLY A 211 -19.88 3.83 3.50
CA GLY A 211 -20.80 4.24 2.45
C GLY A 211 -20.14 4.81 1.18
N LYS A 212 -18.83 4.72 1.05
CA LYS A 212 -18.14 5.17 -0.18
C LYS A 212 -18.30 4.22 -1.35
N LEU A 213 -18.49 2.92 -1.11
CA LEU A 213 -18.81 1.91 -2.10
C LEU A 213 -20.27 1.47 -1.92
N ASP A 214 -21.09 1.65 -2.96
CA ASP A 214 -22.47 1.20 -3.06
C ASP A 214 -22.54 0.10 -4.13
N LEU A 215 -22.40 -1.16 -3.70
CA LEU A 215 -22.24 -2.33 -4.57
C LEU A 215 -23.56 -3.07 -4.69
N GLU A 216 -24.20 -3.00 -5.86
CA GLU A 216 -25.44 -3.69 -6.18
C GLU A 216 -25.15 -4.93 -7.04
N PHE A 217 -25.78 -6.07 -6.73
CA PHE A 217 -25.58 -7.31 -7.46
C PHE A 217 -26.80 -7.68 -8.33
N ASP A 218 -26.54 -7.97 -9.60
CA ASP A 218 -27.52 -8.61 -10.46
C ASP A 218 -27.39 -10.13 -10.30
N VAL A 219 -28.40 -10.76 -9.72
CA VAL A 219 -28.44 -12.21 -9.44
C VAL A 219 -29.22 -12.95 -10.52
N ILE A 220 -28.55 -13.79 -11.29
CA ILE A 220 -29.08 -14.49 -12.46
C ILE A 220 -29.15 -16.00 -12.23
N GLY A 221 -30.16 -16.64 -12.74
CA GLY A 221 -30.24 -18.10 -12.68
C GLY A 221 -31.37 -18.61 -11.80
N PRO A 222 -31.34 -19.88 -11.29
CA PRO A 222 -30.28 -20.85 -11.57
C PRO A 222 -30.24 -21.27 -13.04
N VAL A 223 -29.02 -21.38 -13.58
CA VAL A 223 -28.75 -22.09 -14.86
C VAL A 223 -28.30 -23.52 -14.55
N THR A 224 -28.46 -24.46 -15.51
CA THR A 224 -28.02 -25.85 -15.29
C THR A 224 -26.93 -26.20 -16.26
N VAL A 225 -25.71 -26.44 -15.75
CA VAL A 225 -24.56 -26.85 -16.55
C VAL A 225 -24.68 -28.31 -16.99
N SER A 226 -24.00 -28.67 -18.07
CA SER A 226 -24.22 -29.94 -18.80
C SER A 226 -23.68 -31.17 -18.12
N LYS A 227 -22.69 -31.04 -17.22
CA LYS A 227 -22.01 -32.17 -16.56
C LYS A 227 -22.46 -32.32 -15.10
N ASN A 228 -22.11 -33.43 -14.48
CA ASN A 228 -22.23 -33.66 -13.06
C ASN A 228 -21.21 -32.84 -12.27
N MET A 229 -21.48 -32.52 -11.01
CA MET A 229 -20.61 -31.75 -10.13
C MET A 229 -19.18 -32.32 -10.10
N ALA A 230 -19.05 -33.63 -9.91
CA ALA A 230 -17.75 -34.28 -9.89
C ALA A 230 -16.94 -34.17 -11.19
N SER A 231 -17.56 -33.80 -12.29
CA SER A 231 -16.83 -33.56 -13.56
C SER A 231 -16.15 -32.19 -13.61
N TYR A 232 -16.46 -31.32 -12.68
CA TYR A 232 -15.82 -30.02 -12.51
C TYR A 232 -14.96 -29.97 -11.24
N GLY A 233 -15.44 -30.53 -10.14
CA GLY A 233 -14.85 -30.40 -8.81
C GLY A 233 -14.19 -31.66 -8.23
N ALA A 234 -14.13 -32.79 -8.98
CA ALA A 234 -13.34 -33.91 -8.46
C ALA A 234 -11.85 -33.57 -8.48
N ASN A 235 -11.13 -34.02 -7.47
CA ASN A 235 -9.72 -33.76 -7.33
C ASN A 235 -8.87 -34.53 -8.35
N ASP A 236 -7.94 -33.85 -8.99
CA ASP A 236 -6.90 -34.46 -9.85
C ASP A 236 -5.83 -35.19 -8.98
N ALA A 237 -4.81 -35.72 -9.61
CA ALA A 237 -3.73 -36.44 -8.92
C ALA A 237 -2.91 -35.53 -7.97
N GLN A 238 -3.05 -34.23 -8.11
CA GLN A 238 -2.42 -33.19 -7.28
C GLN A 238 -3.35 -32.64 -6.20
N GLY A 239 -4.63 -33.02 -6.20
CA GLY A 239 -5.63 -32.56 -5.26
C GLY A 239 -6.34 -31.27 -5.68
N ASN A 240 -6.20 -30.82 -6.93
CA ASN A 240 -6.91 -29.64 -7.44
C ASN A 240 -8.20 -30.08 -8.17
N ASP A 241 -9.20 -29.20 -8.16
CA ASP A 241 -10.42 -29.35 -8.95
C ASP A 241 -10.12 -29.52 -10.45
N ILE A 242 -10.79 -30.46 -11.10
CA ILE A 242 -10.48 -30.86 -12.50
C ILE A 242 -10.77 -29.72 -13.49
N ASP A 243 -11.93 -29.08 -13.39
CA ASP A 243 -12.39 -28.14 -14.43
C ASP A 243 -13.36 -27.06 -13.88
N PRO A 244 -13.06 -26.36 -12.79
CA PRO A 244 -13.97 -25.35 -12.26
C PRO A 244 -14.16 -24.16 -13.22
N ALA A 245 -13.11 -23.74 -13.95
CA ALA A 245 -13.20 -22.69 -14.96
C ALA A 245 -14.13 -23.06 -16.13
N GLY A 246 -14.21 -24.33 -16.48
CA GLY A 246 -15.17 -24.83 -17.48
C GLY A 246 -16.63 -24.72 -17.01
N MET A 247 -16.90 -24.95 -15.72
CA MET A 247 -18.22 -24.70 -15.12
C MET A 247 -18.57 -23.20 -15.23
N ILE A 248 -17.65 -22.31 -14.83
CA ILE A 248 -17.87 -20.86 -14.87
C ILE A 248 -18.15 -20.39 -16.30
N LYS A 249 -17.34 -20.83 -17.28
CA LYS A 249 -17.55 -20.48 -18.68
C LYS A 249 -18.96 -20.87 -19.14
N GLU A 250 -19.36 -22.10 -18.92
CA GLU A 250 -20.68 -22.61 -19.31
C GLU A 250 -21.80 -21.85 -18.59
N ALA A 251 -21.64 -21.56 -17.30
CA ALA A 251 -22.62 -20.80 -16.52
C ALA A 251 -22.80 -19.37 -17.08
N CYS A 252 -21.72 -18.69 -17.43
CA CYS A 252 -21.76 -17.35 -18.02
C CYS A 252 -22.45 -17.37 -19.39
N GLU A 253 -22.16 -18.34 -20.25
CA GLU A 253 -22.79 -18.49 -21.56
C GLU A 253 -24.31 -18.73 -21.44
N LEU A 254 -24.73 -19.60 -20.52
CA LEU A 254 -26.13 -19.90 -20.25
C LEU A 254 -26.90 -18.71 -19.65
N ALA A 255 -26.29 -18.01 -18.69
CA ALA A 255 -26.88 -16.83 -18.08
C ALA A 255 -27.05 -15.69 -19.11
N TYR A 256 -26.01 -15.42 -19.90
CA TYR A 256 -26.04 -14.41 -20.95
C TYR A 256 -27.04 -14.76 -22.06
N ALA A 257 -27.15 -16.04 -22.45
CA ALA A 257 -28.13 -16.48 -23.43
C ALA A 257 -29.57 -16.24 -22.96
N LYS A 258 -29.80 -16.37 -21.65
CA LYS A 258 -31.12 -16.22 -21.02
C LYS A 258 -31.51 -14.74 -20.88
N GLU A 259 -30.64 -13.89 -20.32
CA GLU A 259 -31.00 -12.53 -19.89
C GLU A 259 -30.48 -11.43 -20.82
N LYS A 260 -29.45 -11.71 -21.66
CA LYS A 260 -28.84 -10.70 -22.54
C LYS A 260 -28.40 -9.42 -21.82
N MET A 261 -27.79 -9.58 -20.64
CA MET A 261 -27.35 -8.46 -19.84
C MET A 261 -26.38 -7.54 -20.60
N ASP A 262 -26.38 -6.27 -20.24
CA ASP A 262 -25.32 -5.35 -20.65
C ASP A 262 -24.07 -5.61 -19.80
N MET A 263 -23.10 -6.31 -20.38
CA MET A 263 -21.88 -6.72 -19.68
C MET A 263 -20.95 -5.55 -19.34
N SER A 264 -21.12 -4.37 -19.99
CA SER A 264 -20.32 -3.20 -19.71
C SER A 264 -20.57 -2.57 -18.32
N GLN A 265 -21.71 -2.92 -17.69
CA GLN A 265 -22.01 -2.46 -16.33
C GLN A 265 -21.13 -3.10 -15.25
N TYR A 266 -20.48 -4.23 -15.57
CA TYR A 266 -19.60 -4.98 -14.67
C TYR A 266 -18.11 -4.75 -14.97
N ASP A 267 -17.80 -3.87 -15.90
CA ASP A 267 -16.47 -3.39 -16.27
C ASP A 267 -16.26 -2.03 -15.55
N TRP A 268 -15.67 -2.06 -14.36
CA TRP A 268 -15.62 -0.90 -13.47
C TRP A 268 -14.56 0.11 -13.86
N ASP A 269 -13.46 -0.35 -14.49
CA ASP A 269 -12.33 0.48 -14.88
C ASP A 269 -12.30 0.80 -16.40
N GLY A 270 -13.22 0.21 -17.17
CA GLY A 270 -13.39 0.48 -18.60
C GLY A 270 -12.35 -0.20 -19.47
N ASP A 271 -11.65 -1.23 -19.02
CA ASP A 271 -10.58 -1.91 -19.74
C ASP A 271 -11.09 -2.92 -20.79
N GLY A 272 -12.41 -3.10 -20.87
CA GLY A 272 -13.08 -4.05 -21.80
C GLY A 272 -13.16 -5.47 -21.24
N ALA A 273 -12.97 -5.64 -19.94
CA ALA A 273 -13.21 -6.88 -19.23
C ALA A 273 -14.16 -6.67 -18.05
N VAL A 274 -14.94 -7.69 -17.74
CA VAL A 274 -15.72 -7.75 -16.50
C VAL A 274 -14.75 -7.94 -15.34
N ASP A 275 -14.85 -7.09 -14.30
CA ASP A 275 -13.94 -7.14 -13.15
C ASP A 275 -14.07 -8.43 -12.36
N GLN A 276 -15.30 -8.89 -12.13
CA GLN A 276 -15.55 -10.21 -11.54
C GLN A 276 -16.94 -10.75 -11.89
N VAL A 277 -17.00 -12.06 -12.13
CA VAL A 277 -18.23 -12.85 -12.10
C VAL A 277 -18.22 -13.70 -10.84
N TYR A 278 -19.26 -13.62 -10.03
CA TYR A 278 -19.43 -14.46 -8.86
C TYR A 278 -20.39 -15.64 -9.16
N VAL A 279 -20.01 -16.84 -8.79
CA VAL A 279 -20.88 -18.03 -9.01
C VAL A 279 -21.22 -18.71 -7.69
N ILE A 280 -22.52 -18.88 -7.43
CA ILE A 280 -23.01 -19.78 -6.38
C ILE A 280 -23.39 -21.12 -7.01
N TYR A 281 -22.70 -22.18 -6.63
CA TYR A 281 -22.98 -23.52 -7.12
C TYR A 281 -23.75 -24.36 -6.12
N ALA A 282 -24.65 -25.22 -6.61
CA ALA A 282 -25.53 -26.05 -5.80
C ALA A 282 -24.79 -27.08 -4.93
N GLY A 283 -25.20 -27.23 -3.69
CA GLY A 283 -24.64 -28.20 -2.75
C GLY A 283 -23.54 -27.64 -1.86
N TYR A 284 -22.65 -28.52 -1.37
CA TYR A 284 -21.57 -28.19 -0.44
C TYR A 284 -20.26 -27.88 -1.19
N GLY A 285 -19.38 -27.14 -0.52
CA GLY A 285 -18.01 -26.90 -0.94
C GLY A 285 -17.00 -27.70 -0.13
N GLU A 286 -15.87 -28.06 -0.72
CA GLU A 286 -14.85 -28.89 -0.07
C GLU A 286 -14.22 -28.20 1.14
N ALA A 287 -13.89 -26.92 1.07
CA ALA A 287 -13.26 -26.13 2.14
C ALA A 287 -14.04 -26.16 3.47
N ALA A 288 -15.36 -26.31 3.43
CA ALA A 288 -16.21 -26.35 4.60
C ALA A 288 -16.57 -27.78 5.05
N GLY A 289 -15.96 -28.80 4.47
CA GLY A 289 -16.17 -30.22 4.82
C GLY A 289 -17.09 -30.97 3.85
N GLY A 290 -17.30 -30.48 2.65
CA GLY A 290 -17.88 -31.23 1.53
C GLY A 290 -16.98 -32.42 1.14
N GLU A 291 -17.51 -33.29 0.27
CA GLU A 291 -16.74 -34.42 -0.26
C GLU A 291 -15.68 -33.94 -1.27
N ALA A 292 -14.60 -34.68 -1.44
CA ALA A 292 -13.50 -34.42 -2.38
C ALA A 292 -13.90 -34.43 -3.89
N ASN A 293 -15.17 -34.57 -4.20
CA ASN A 293 -15.74 -34.43 -5.54
C ASN A 293 -16.59 -33.15 -5.69
N THR A 294 -16.58 -32.29 -4.69
CA THR A 294 -17.19 -30.96 -4.70
C THR A 294 -16.14 -29.90 -5.04
N ILE A 295 -16.58 -28.69 -5.37
CA ILE A 295 -15.67 -27.62 -5.77
C ILE A 295 -15.19 -26.89 -4.51
N TRP A 296 -13.89 -26.55 -4.45
CA TRP A 296 -13.34 -25.64 -3.47
C TRP A 296 -13.77 -24.22 -3.79
N PRO A 297 -14.34 -23.41 -2.86
CA PRO A 297 -14.56 -21.98 -3.10
C PRO A 297 -13.26 -21.26 -3.41
N HIS A 298 -13.23 -20.46 -4.48
CA HIS A 298 -12.00 -19.77 -4.90
C HIS A 298 -12.29 -18.62 -5.87
N GLU A 299 -11.33 -17.68 -5.95
CA GLU A 299 -11.19 -16.71 -7.04
C GLU A 299 -10.14 -17.21 -8.05
N TRP A 300 -10.41 -17.00 -9.33
CA TRP A 300 -9.48 -17.41 -10.39
C TRP A 300 -9.72 -16.69 -11.72
N ASP A 301 -8.89 -17.03 -12.72
CA ASP A 301 -8.93 -16.53 -14.08
C ASP A 301 -9.38 -17.62 -15.06
N ILE A 302 -10.46 -17.37 -15.83
CA ILE A 302 -10.97 -18.31 -16.85
C ILE A 302 -9.88 -18.72 -17.85
N GLN A 303 -8.98 -17.79 -18.24
CA GLN A 303 -7.90 -18.11 -19.16
C GLN A 303 -6.83 -18.99 -18.51
N GLY A 304 -6.68 -18.89 -17.19
CA GLY A 304 -5.87 -19.79 -16.40
C GLY A 304 -6.35 -21.23 -16.51
N GLY A 305 -7.65 -21.44 -16.54
CA GLY A 305 -8.29 -22.72 -16.82
C GLY A 305 -8.25 -23.16 -18.29
N GLY A 306 -7.61 -22.41 -19.17
CA GLY A 306 -7.51 -22.77 -20.60
C GLY A 306 -8.66 -22.27 -21.47
N TYR A 307 -9.56 -21.45 -20.96
CA TYR A 307 -10.71 -20.93 -21.67
C TYR A 307 -10.56 -19.46 -22.08
N SER A 308 -11.34 -19.05 -23.08
CA SER A 308 -11.51 -17.66 -23.48
C SER A 308 -12.99 -17.39 -23.67
N LEU A 309 -13.49 -16.32 -23.12
CA LEU A 309 -14.92 -15.98 -23.19
C LEU A 309 -15.10 -14.48 -23.38
N VAL A 310 -15.93 -14.12 -24.39
CA VAL A 310 -16.38 -12.74 -24.63
C VAL A 310 -17.90 -12.75 -24.71
N LEU A 311 -18.56 -11.95 -23.92
CA LEU A 311 -20.02 -11.82 -23.88
C LEU A 311 -20.39 -10.33 -23.94
N GLY A 312 -21.33 -9.97 -24.80
CA GLY A 312 -21.77 -8.58 -24.96
C GLY A 312 -20.66 -7.60 -25.34
N GLY A 313 -19.55 -8.08 -25.89
CA GLY A 313 -18.39 -7.25 -26.24
C GLY A 313 -17.34 -7.16 -25.13
N GLN A 314 -17.64 -7.62 -23.93
CA GLN A 314 -16.72 -7.64 -22.79
C GLN A 314 -16.06 -9.00 -22.60
N ARG A 315 -14.80 -9.02 -22.24
CA ARG A 315 -14.06 -10.23 -21.86
C ARG A 315 -14.46 -10.66 -20.47
N ILE A 316 -14.74 -11.95 -20.29
CA ILE A 316 -14.89 -12.54 -18.97
C ILE A 316 -13.54 -13.15 -18.61
N ARG A 317 -12.94 -12.65 -17.56
CA ARG A 317 -11.61 -13.05 -17.16
C ARG A 317 -11.58 -13.56 -15.72
N THR A 318 -11.78 -12.69 -14.77
CA THR A 318 -11.77 -12.97 -13.34
C THR A 318 -13.13 -13.52 -12.90
N TYR A 319 -13.11 -14.55 -12.08
CA TYR A 319 -14.30 -15.11 -11.45
C TYR A 319 -14.01 -15.53 -10.02
N ALA A 320 -15.05 -15.56 -9.20
CA ALA A 320 -15.02 -16.24 -7.92
C ALA A 320 -16.22 -17.20 -7.80
N CYS A 321 -16.12 -18.19 -6.93
CA CYS A 321 -17.23 -19.10 -6.70
C CYS A 321 -17.27 -19.58 -5.24
N SER A 322 -18.50 -19.88 -4.77
CA SER A 322 -18.73 -20.53 -3.49
C SER A 322 -19.94 -21.46 -3.51
N SER A 323 -20.04 -22.29 -2.47
CA SER A 323 -21.12 -23.28 -2.35
C SER A 323 -22.44 -22.65 -1.87
N GLU A 324 -23.55 -23.27 -2.27
CA GLU A 324 -24.87 -22.94 -1.72
C GLU A 324 -24.98 -23.25 -0.23
N LEU A 325 -24.43 -24.40 0.21
CA LEU A 325 -24.67 -24.94 1.54
C LEU A 325 -23.45 -24.79 2.44
N ASN A 326 -23.69 -24.44 3.71
CA ASN A 326 -22.68 -24.38 4.74
C ASN A 326 -22.32 -25.80 5.25
N GLY A 327 -21.05 -26.02 5.53
CA GLY A 327 -20.53 -27.26 6.09
C GLY A 327 -20.62 -28.46 5.13
N GLY A 328 -20.66 -29.67 5.67
CA GLY A 328 -20.76 -30.95 4.94
C GLY A 328 -22.10 -31.66 5.14
N SER A 329 -23.08 -31.06 5.84
CA SER A 329 -24.39 -31.65 6.12
C SER A 329 -25.43 -30.56 6.41
N GLY A 330 -26.71 -30.94 6.34
CA GLY A 330 -27.82 -30.01 6.58
C GLY A 330 -28.29 -29.30 5.32
N THR A 331 -29.04 -28.22 5.47
CA THR A 331 -29.65 -27.46 4.35
C THR A 331 -29.61 -25.94 4.62
N TYR A 332 -28.68 -25.48 5.42
CA TYR A 332 -28.51 -24.05 5.65
C TYR A 332 -27.70 -23.44 4.50
N ILE A 333 -28.11 -22.26 4.09
CA ILE A 333 -27.35 -21.44 3.12
C ILE A 333 -25.97 -21.09 3.71
N SER A 334 -24.94 -21.01 2.89
CA SER A 334 -23.62 -20.51 3.33
C SER A 334 -23.73 -19.09 3.84
N GLY A 335 -22.97 -18.75 4.88
CA GLY A 335 -22.86 -17.37 5.37
C GLY A 335 -22.17 -16.45 4.35
N ILE A 336 -22.37 -15.15 4.51
CA ILE A 336 -21.80 -14.15 3.57
C ILE A 336 -20.27 -14.08 3.57
N GLY A 337 -19.60 -14.64 4.58
CA GLY A 337 -18.17 -14.47 4.79
C GLY A 337 -17.30 -14.94 3.63
N THR A 338 -17.57 -16.15 3.11
CA THR A 338 -16.86 -16.66 1.91
C THR A 338 -17.12 -15.75 0.71
N ALA A 339 -18.37 -15.29 0.50
CA ALA A 339 -18.69 -14.39 -0.61
C ALA A 339 -17.95 -13.05 -0.50
N CYS A 340 -17.85 -12.50 0.71
CA CYS A 340 -17.10 -11.26 0.95
C CYS A 340 -15.59 -11.45 0.75
N HIS A 341 -15.02 -12.57 1.21
CA HIS A 341 -13.61 -12.90 1.03
C HIS A 341 -13.24 -13.01 -0.46
N GLU A 342 -13.90 -13.91 -1.17
CA GLU A 342 -13.60 -14.16 -2.59
C GLU A 342 -13.87 -12.92 -3.47
N PHE A 343 -14.87 -12.11 -3.12
CA PHE A 343 -15.11 -10.86 -3.84
C PHE A 343 -14.04 -9.80 -3.55
N SER A 344 -13.40 -9.84 -2.39
CA SER A 344 -12.31 -8.92 -2.04
C SER A 344 -11.07 -9.09 -2.91
N HIS A 345 -10.84 -10.29 -3.43
CA HIS A 345 -9.76 -10.54 -4.37
C HIS A 345 -9.89 -9.75 -5.68
N CYS A 346 -11.12 -9.48 -6.16
CA CYS A 346 -11.31 -8.63 -7.34
C CYS A 346 -10.91 -7.17 -7.07
N MET A 347 -10.90 -6.74 -5.82
CA MET A 347 -10.39 -5.45 -5.41
C MET A 347 -8.87 -5.43 -5.20
N GLY A 348 -8.19 -6.56 -5.49
CA GLY A 348 -6.74 -6.70 -5.46
C GLY A 348 -6.15 -6.99 -4.08
N ILE A 349 -6.95 -7.39 -3.11
CA ILE A 349 -6.50 -7.75 -1.76
C ILE A 349 -6.08 -9.23 -1.77
N PRO A 350 -4.84 -9.57 -1.33
CA PRO A 350 -4.37 -10.95 -1.25
C PRO A 350 -4.87 -11.65 0.01
N ASP A 351 -4.62 -12.96 0.10
CA ASP A 351 -4.77 -13.69 1.34
C ASP A 351 -3.72 -13.29 2.37
N PHE A 352 -4.14 -13.21 3.63
CA PHE A 352 -3.24 -12.93 4.76
C PHE A 352 -3.02 -14.16 5.65
N TYR A 353 -3.56 -15.32 5.29
CA TYR A 353 -3.15 -16.59 5.86
C TYR A 353 -1.91 -17.15 5.13
N ASP A 354 -1.36 -18.24 5.66
CA ASP A 354 -0.24 -18.95 5.05
C ASP A 354 -0.71 -19.82 3.87
N THR A 355 -0.65 -19.28 2.67
CA THR A 355 -1.06 -19.99 1.43
C THR A 355 -0.12 -21.12 1.02
N ALA A 356 1.00 -21.33 1.75
CA ALA A 356 1.91 -22.44 1.54
C ALA A 356 1.67 -23.61 2.52
N GLY A 357 0.77 -23.44 3.50
CA GLY A 357 0.48 -24.43 4.50
C GLY A 357 1.64 -24.75 5.46
N GLY A 358 2.56 -23.81 5.64
CA GLY A 358 3.75 -23.95 6.50
C GLY A 358 3.46 -23.79 8.00
N GLY A 359 2.23 -23.39 8.36
CA GLY A 359 1.79 -23.21 9.75
C GLY A 359 2.13 -21.84 10.32
N CYS A 360 2.30 -20.81 9.48
CA CYS A 360 2.38 -19.43 9.93
C CYS A 360 1.01 -18.95 10.42
N PHE A 361 1.01 -18.00 11.36
CA PHE A 361 -0.22 -17.51 11.98
C PHE A 361 -1.06 -16.64 11.02
N GLY A 362 -0.39 -15.77 10.23
CA GLY A 362 -1.08 -14.77 9.41
C GLY A 362 -1.78 -13.71 10.24
N MET A 363 -3.06 -13.50 9.97
CA MET A 363 -3.97 -12.61 10.69
C MET A 363 -5.05 -13.35 11.47
N ASP A 364 -5.22 -14.64 11.21
CA ASP A 364 -6.23 -15.51 11.83
C ASP A 364 -7.66 -14.89 11.79
N ALA A 365 -8.39 -14.92 12.89
CA ALA A 365 -9.74 -14.38 13.01
C ALA A 365 -9.83 -12.85 12.95
N TRP A 366 -8.71 -12.13 12.93
CA TRP A 366 -8.67 -10.66 12.90
C TRP A 366 -8.91 -10.06 11.51
N ASP A 367 -8.94 -10.87 10.47
CA ASP A 367 -8.98 -10.41 9.08
C ASP A 367 -9.91 -11.25 8.21
N LEU A 368 -10.66 -10.58 7.31
CA LEU A 368 -11.52 -11.24 6.34
C LEU A 368 -10.74 -12.14 5.38
N MET A 369 -9.52 -11.69 4.98
CA MET A 369 -8.67 -12.42 4.03
C MET A 369 -7.86 -13.52 4.72
N ASP A 370 -8.33 -13.94 5.88
CA ASP A 370 -7.88 -15.09 6.66
C ASP A 370 -9.11 -15.78 7.30
N TYR A 371 -8.97 -16.39 8.45
CA TYR A 371 -10.08 -17.08 9.15
C TYR A 371 -11.21 -16.17 9.63
N GLY A 372 -11.06 -14.86 9.60
CA GLY A 372 -12.13 -13.90 9.87
C GLY A 372 -13.34 -14.02 8.93
N SER A 373 -13.16 -14.59 7.75
CA SER A 373 -14.25 -14.97 6.84
C SER A 373 -15.21 -15.99 7.45
N TYR A 374 -14.76 -16.80 8.41
CA TYR A 374 -15.56 -17.79 9.13
C TYR A 374 -16.15 -17.31 10.46
N GLY A 375 -16.02 -16.00 10.77
CA GLY A 375 -16.66 -15.40 11.95
C GLY A 375 -18.13 -15.78 12.03
N GLY A 376 -18.61 -16.19 13.23
CA GLY A 376 -20.00 -16.66 13.42
C GLY A 376 -20.39 -17.83 12.50
N ASP A 377 -19.48 -18.77 12.24
CA ASP A 377 -19.64 -19.88 11.29
C ASP A 377 -19.78 -19.42 9.81
N GLY A 378 -19.25 -18.23 9.48
CA GLY A 378 -19.31 -17.59 8.17
C GLY A 378 -20.47 -16.58 8.02
N TYR A 379 -21.31 -16.46 9.02
CA TYR A 379 -22.47 -15.56 8.99
C TYR A 379 -22.18 -14.15 9.53
N GLU A 380 -21.07 -13.98 10.26
CA GLU A 380 -20.62 -12.75 10.91
C GLU A 380 -19.15 -12.49 10.57
N PRO A 381 -18.81 -12.30 9.26
CA PRO A 381 -17.41 -12.11 8.87
C PRO A 381 -16.81 -10.87 9.49
N THR A 382 -15.54 -10.98 9.85
CA THR A 382 -14.72 -9.87 10.38
C THR A 382 -14.66 -8.71 9.40
N GLY A 383 -14.77 -7.48 9.92
CA GLY A 383 -14.60 -6.27 9.14
C GLY A 383 -13.16 -6.09 8.66
N TYR A 384 -13.00 -5.39 7.55
CA TYR A 384 -11.70 -4.99 7.02
C TYR A 384 -10.87 -4.26 8.07
N ASN A 385 -9.57 -4.54 8.12
CA ASN A 385 -8.60 -3.79 8.89
C ASN A 385 -8.27 -2.43 8.23
N THR A 386 -7.44 -1.63 8.89
CA THR A 386 -7.04 -0.31 8.38
C THR A 386 -6.28 -0.39 7.06
N TYR A 387 -5.41 -1.40 6.86
CA TYR A 387 -4.67 -1.55 5.62
C TYR A 387 -5.60 -1.74 4.41
N GLU A 388 -6.54 -2.68 4.51
CA GLU A 388 -7.50 -2.99 3.46
C GLU A 388 -8.38 -1.77 3.12
N LYS A 389 -8.87 -1.07 4.15
CA LYS A 389 -9.64 0.17 3.98
C LYS A 389 -8.79 1.30 3.36
N TRP A 390 -7.52 1.38 3.71
CA TRP A 390 -6.61 2.41 3.22
C TRP A 390 -6.25 2.20 1.75
N VAL A 391 -5.87 0.98 1.37
CA VAL A 391 -5.58 0.67 -0.04
C VAL A 391 -6.82 0.76 -0.93
N SER A 392 -8.00 0.53 -0.38
CA SER A 392 -9.29 0.73 -1.06
C SER A 392 -9.72 2.21 -1.15
N GLY A 393 -8.98 3.14 -0.53
CA GLY A 393 -9.32 4.57 -0.52
C GLY A 393 -10.46 4.93 0.42
N TRP A 394 -10.79 4.08 1.38
CA TRP A 394 -11.92 4.28 2.29
C TRP A 394 -11.55 5.00 3.58
N ILE A 395 -10.30 4.94 4.00
CA ILE A 395 -9.75 5.62 5.17
C ILE A 395 -8.45 6.35 4.80
N GLU A 396 -8.17 7.43 5.52
CA GLU A 396 -6.87 8.10 5.56
C GLU A 396 -6.39 8.05 7.00
N PRO A 397 -5.52 7.10 7.37
CA PRO A 397 -5.07 6.95 8.76
C PRO A 397 -4.18 8.10 9.18
N THR A 398 -4.18 8.43 10.48
CA THR A 398 -3.30 9.44 11.05
C THR A 398 -1.87 8.93 11.11
N ILE A 399 -0.95 9.59 10.39
CA ILE A 399 0.47 9.26 10.43
C ILE A 399 1.10 9.91 11.67
N LEU A 400 1.59 9.09 12.59
CA LEU A 400 2.24 9.57 13.81
C LEU A 400 3.75 9.75 13.56
N THR A 401 4.20 10.99 13.63
CA THR A 401 5.62 11.36 13.43
C THR A 401 6.21 12.10 14.62
N GLU A 402 5.38 12.70 15.44
CA GLU A 402 5.78 13.55 16.56
C GLU A 402 5.09 13.09 17.87
N PRO A 403 5.70 13.33 19.02
CA PRO A 403 5.09 13.04 20.32
C PRO A 403 3.67 13.59 20.42
N CYS A 404 2.73 12.75 20.79
CA CYS A 404 1.33 13.15 20.94
C CYS A 404 0.57 12.21 21.88
N TYR A 405 -0.62 12.65 22.30
CA TYR A 405 -1.59 11.84 23.01
C TYR A 405 -2.80 11.58 22.12
N ILE A 406 -3.04 10.31 21.81
CA ILE A 406 -4.25 9.87 21.08
C ILE A 406 -5.34 9.62 22.12
N LYS A 407 -6.43 10.38 22.00
CA LYS A 407 -7.51 10.34 22.96
C LYS A 407 -8.80 9.85 22.34
N ASN A 408 -9.39 8.84 22.96
CA ASN A 408 -10.72 8.33 22.60
C ASN A 408 -10.86 7.93 21.12
N MET A 409 -9.83 7.25 20.57
CA MET A 409 -9.89 6.67 19.21
C MET A 409 -11.09 5.72 19.13
N LYS A 410 -11.99 6.01 18.20
CA LYS A 410 -13.23 5.24 18.04
C LYS A 410 -12.94 3.88 17.39
N PRO A 411 -13.85 2.92 17.58
CA PRO A 411 -13.79 1.66 16.85
C PRO A 411 -13.76 1.86 15.34
N LEU A 412 -12.95 1.06 14.66
CA LEU A 412 -12.82 1.10 13.21
C LEU A 412 -14.16 0.78 12.49
N SER A 413 -15.06 0.01 13.14
CA SER A 413 -16.42 -0.21 12.65
C SER A 413 -17.31 1.03 12.66
N ASP A 414 -17.02 2.00 13.54
CA ASP A 414 -17.85 3.20 13.72
C ASP A 414 -17.35 4.41 12.96
N ALA A 415 -16.02 4.54 12.85
CA ALA A 415 -15.37 5.72 12.29
C ALA A 415 -14.06 5.37 11.57
N PRO A 416 -13.68 6.13 10.53
CA PRO A 416 -12.41 5.96 9.83
C PRO A 416 -11.22 6.50 10.65
N GLU A 417 -11.04 5.97 11.87
CA GLU A 417 -10.01 6.41 12.81
C GLU A 417 -8.99 5.28 13.06
N ALA A 418 -7.76 5.50 12.65
CA ALA A 418 -6.60 4.62 12.92
C ALA A 418 -5.31 5.42 12.86
N CYS A 419 -4.22 4.87 13.40
CA CYS A 419 -2.91 5.50 13.38
C CYS A 419 -1.89 4.58 12.70
N VAL A 420 -0.91 5.20 12.03
CA VAL A 420 0.21 4.50 11.37
C VAL A 420 1.53 5.10 11.80
N VAL A 421 2.52 4.25 12.06
CA VAL A 421 3.88 4.63 12.42
C VAL A 421 4.87 3.93 11.50
N PHE A 422 5.58 4.68 10.69
CA PHE A 422 6.55 4.14 9.74
C PHE A 422 7.92 3.85 10.35
N ASN A 423 8.59 2.82 9.82
CA ASN A 423 10.05 2.75 9.82
C ASN A 423 10.58 3.95 9.01
N GLU A 424 11.41 4.78 9.62
CA GLU A 424 11.90 6.02 8.96
C GLU A 424 12.82 5.75 7.77
N ALA A 425 13.58 4.64 7.81
CA ALA A 425 14.48 4.27 6.73
C ALA A 425 13.80 3.48 5.62
N ASN A 426 12.65 2.83 5.91
CA ASN A 426 11.91 2.03 4.93
C ASN A 426 10.40 2.23 5.11
N LYS A 427 9.80 3.10 4.32
CA LYS A 427 8.37 3.43 4.40
C LYS A 427 7.43 2.30 3.97
N ASN A 428 7.95 1.21 3.42
CA ASN A 428 7.17 0.01 3.18
C ASN A 428 6.97 -0.83 4.46
N GLU A 429 7.71 -0.54 5.54
CA GLU A 429 7.55 -1.20 6.81
C GLU A 429 6.98 -0.23 7.85
N TYR A 430 5.89 -0.64 8.50
CA TYR A 430 5.16 0.21 9.43
C TYR A 430 4.27 -0.58 10.37
N TYR A 431 3.83 0.08 11.42
CA TYR A 431 2.85 -0.39 12.38
C TYR A 431 1.53 0.34 12.19
N ILE A 432 0.42 -0.40 12.29
CA ILE A 432 -0.95 0.12 12.33
C ILE A 432 -1.49 -0.07 13.74
N PHE A 433 -2.17 0.94 14.26
CA PHE A 433 -2.89 0.92 15.52
C PHE A 433 -4.34 1.23 15.25
N GLU A 434 -5.23 0.26 15.51
CA GLU A 434 -6.67 0.38 15.27
C GLU A 434 -7.47 -0.12 16.47
N ASN A 435 -8.65 0.47 16.68
CA ASN A 435 -9.57 0.05 17.73
C ASN A 435 -10.58 -0.95 17.18
N ARG A 436 -10.57 -2.17 17.70
CA ARG A 436 -11.53 -3.22 17.36
C ARG A 436 -12.46 -3.45 18.55
N GLN A 437 -13.77 -3.52 18.29
CA GLN A 437 -14.78 -3.71 19.32
C GLN A 437 -15.82 -4.72 18.82
N LEU A 438 -16.40 -5.53 19.74
CA LEU A 438 -17.36 -6.59 19.40
C LEU A 438 -18.72 -6.01 18.98
N LYS A 439 -18.74 -5.30 17.86
CA LYS A 439 -19.93 -4.65 17.30
C LYS A 439 -19.85 -4.44 15.79
N GLY A 440 -20.99 -4.16 15.16
CA GLY A 440 -21.05 -4.00 13.71
C GLY A 440 -20.65 -5.29 13.01
N THR A 441 -19.70 -5.23 12.12
CA THR A 441 -19.10 -6.39 11.44
C THR A 441 -18.06 -7.13 12.30
N ASP A 442 -17.73 -6.61 13.48
CA ASP A 442 -16.71 -7.16 14.37
C ASP A 442 -17.31 -7.96 15.55
N VAL A 443 -18.58 -8.29 15.52
CA VAL A 443 -19.27 -9.00 16.62
C VAL A 443 -18.69 -10.37 16.94
N ALA A 444 -18.11 -11.04 15.95
CA ALA A 444 -17.53 -12.38 16.09
C ALA A 444 -16.02 -12.36 16.31
N LEU A 445 -15.39 -11.21 16.52
CA LEU A 445 -13.94 -11.13 16.84
C LEU A 445 -13.62 -11.89 18.13
N PRO A 446 -12.40 -12.44 18.25
CA PRO A 446 -11.98 -13.19 19.44
C PRO A 446 -11.93 -12.35 20.70
N ASN A 447 -11.70 -11.05 20.60
CA ASN A 447 -11.65 -10.09 21.71
C ASN A 447 -11.75 -8.65 21.20
N HIS A 448 -11.72 -7.68 22.11
CA HIS A 448 -11.77 -6.24 21.82
C HIS A 448 -10.54 -5.51 22.39
N GLY A 449 -10.30 -4.29 21.90
CA GLY A 449 -9.19 -3.45 22.30
C GLY A 449 -8.45 -2.84 21.13
N MET A 450 -7.25 -2.31 21.37
CA MET A 450 -6.35 -1.86 20.32
C MET A 450 -5.67 -3.07 19.67
N LEU A 451 -5.92 -3.28 18.40
CA LEU A 451 -5.16 -4.23 17.59
C LEU A 451 -3.95 -3.52 17.00
N VAL A 452 -2.80 -4.18 17.07
CA VAL A 452 -1.56 -3.69 16.46
C VAL A 452 -1.17 -4.62 15.33
N ILE A 453 -0.97 -4.07 14.13
CA ILE A 453 -0.59 -4.83 12.94
C ILE A 453 0.79 -4.37 12.49
N HIS A 454 1.71 -5.29 12.23
CA HIS A 454 3.02 -5.04 11.63
C HIS A 454 2.96 -5.38 10.14
N VAL A 455 3.32 -4.43 9.31
CA VAL A 455 3.35 -4.56 7.85
C VAL A 455 4.77 -4.35 7.34
N ASP A 456 5.28 -5.25 6.51
CA ASP A 456 6.50 -5.09 5.70
C ASP A 456 6.14 -5.37 4.23
N TYR A 457 5.56 -4.35 3.58
CA TYR A 457 5.01 -4.44 2.24
C TYR A 457 6.09 -4.73 1.19
N ASP A 458 5.85 -5.73 0.37
CA ASP A 458 6.61 -6.02 -0.85
C ASP A 458 5.64 -6.30 -1.99
N GLN A 459 5.66 -5.45 -3.01
CA GLN A 459 4.71 -5.53 -4.13
C GLN A 459 4.70 -6.90 -4.80
N LYS A 460 5.87 -7.54 -4.94
CA LYS A 460 5.96 -8.87 -5.56
C LYS A 460 5.31 -9.93 -4.69
N VAL A 461 5.58 -9.91 -3.39
CA VAL A 461 5.06 -10.87 -2.43
C VAL A 461 3.54 -10.77 -2.32
N TRP A 462 2.99 -9.54 -2.31
CA TRP A 462 1.53 -9.32 -2.37
C TRP A 462 0.92 -9.84 -3.67
N PHE A 463 1.53 -9.51 -4.79
CA PHE A 463 1.08 -9.96 -6.10
C PHE A 463 1.14 -11.49 -6.25
N ASP A 464 2.10 -12.14 -5.63
CA ASP A 464 2.27 -13.59 -5.67
C ASP A 464 1.38 -14.33 -4.66
N ASN A 465 0.64 -13.60 -3.82
CA ASN A 465 -0.16 -14.17 -2.74
C ASN A 465 0.67 -15.00 -1.72
N GLU A 466 1.86 -14.52 -1.39
CA GLU A 466 2.82 -15.19 -0.50
C GLU A 466 3.10 -14.38 0.78
N VAL A 467 2.17 -13.52 1.19
CA VAL A 467 2.39 -12.46 2.20
C VAL A 467 2.93 -13.04 3.51
N ASN A 468 2.38 -14.15 4.00
CA ASN A 468 2.72 -14.74 5.28
C ASN A 468 3.31 -16.16 5.18
N ASN A 469 3.88 -16.55 4.04
CA ASN A 469 4.41 -17.89 3.80
C ASN A 469 5.78 -18.16 4.44
N THR A 470 6.35 -17.21 5.17
CA THR A 470 7.68 -17.32 5.79
C THR A 470 7.59 -17.14 7.29
N SER A 471 7.78 -18.21 8.07
CA SER A 471 7.50 -18.25 9.52
C SER A 471 8.30 -17.23 10.36
N ASN A 472 9.53 -16.91 9.96
CA ASN A 472 10.36 -15.90 10.62
C ASN A 472 10.24 -14.51 10.00
N HIS A 473 9.36 -14.33 9.01
CA HIS A 473 9.12 -13.07 8.32
C HIS A 473 7.68 -13.01 7.79
N GLN A 474 6.71 -13.08 8.69
CA GLN A 474 5.32 -12.82 8.34
C GLN A 474 5.17 -11.32 8.10
N ARG A 475 4.84 -10.96 6.86
CA ARG A 475 4.89 -9.56 6.40
C ARG A 475 3.65 -8.75 6.73
N PHE A 476 2.59 -9.42 7.14
CA PHE A 476 1.32 -8.81 7.51
C PHE A 476 0.70 -9.62 8.64
N THR A 477 0.97 -9.24 9.89
CA THR A 477 0.50 -10.01 11.04
C THR A 477 0.29 -9.12 12.27
N VAL A 478 -0.45 -9.61 13.24
CA VAL A 478 -0.67 -8.91 14.51
C VAL A 478 0.60 -8.91 15.36
N VAL A 479 0.75 -7.90 16.20
CA VAL A 479 1.73 -7.85 17.28
C VAL A 479 0.99 -8.13 18.58
N PRO A 480 0.91 -9.40 19.02
CA PRO A 480 -0.02 -9.84 20.05
C PRO A 480 0.40 -9.38 21.44
N ALA A 481 -0.53 -8.80 22.21
CA ALA A 481 -0.25 -8.27 23.54
C ALA A 481 0.21 -9.33 24.55
N ASP A 482 -0.13 -10.62 24.33
CA ASP A 482 0.34 -11.75 25.14
C ASP A 482 1.70 -12.29 24.67
N ASN A 483 2.28 -11.71 23.63
CA ASN A 483 3.54 -12.14 23.01
C ASN A 483 3.52 -13.60 22.49
N LYS A 484 2.35 -14.07 22.02
CA LYS A 484 2.17 -15.41 21.45
C LYS A 484 1.36 -15.31 20.17
N LEU A 485 1.94 -15.72 19.07
CA LEU A 485 1.33 -15.67 17.74
C LEU A 485 0.78 -17.06 17.39
N THR A 486 -0.32 -17.46 18.04
CA THR A 486 -1.00 -18.73 17.81
C THR A 486 -2.52 -18.59 17.90
N SER A 487 -3.25 -19.43 17.15
CA SER A 487 -4.72 -19.43 17.13
C SER A 487 -5.35 -19.76 18.50
N GLU A 488 -4.65 -20.53 19.35
CA GLU A 488 -5.14 -20.88 20.67
C GLU A 488 -5.11 -19.70 21.66
N THR A 489 -4.29 -18.69 21.39
CA THR A 489 -4.12 -17.53 22.26
C THR A 489 -4.64 -16.24 21.65
N VAL A 490 -5.30 -16.29 20.51
CA VAL A 490 -5.80 -15.14 19.74
C VAL A 490 -6.63 -14.14 20.55
N THR A 491 -7.29 -14.59 21.63
CA THR A 491 -7.99 -13.70 22.57
C THR A 491 -7.07 -12.80 23.41
N GLY A 492 -5.76 -13.06 23.38
CA GLY A 492 -4.74 -12.29 24.07
C GLY A 492 -4.05 -11.22 23.23
N ASP A 493 -4.43 -11.05 21.94
CA ASP A 493 -3.68 -10.24 20.98
C ASP A 493 -3.88 -8.72 21.16
N THR A 494 -5.05 -8.30 21.65
CA THR A 494 -5.40 -6.88 21.77
C THR A 494 -4.80 -6.21 23.02
N TYR A 495 -4.54 -4.90 22.92
CA TYR A 495 -4.09 -4.04 24.01
C TYR A 495 -5.25 -3.17 24.55
N PRO A 496 -5.32 -2.93 25.87
CA PRO A 496 -4.60 -3.63 26.94
C PRO A 496 -5.06 -5.07 27.10
N GLY A 497 -6.25 -5.43 26.58
CA GLY A 497 -6.82 -6.75 26.45
C GLY A 497 -6.80 -7.57 27.76
N THR A 498 -6.83 -8.89 27.62
CA THR A 498 -6.82 -9.84 28.74
C THR A 498 -5.49 -9.84 29.49
N THR A 499 -4.40 -9.49 28.82
CA THR A 499 -3.04 -9.42 29.40
C THR A 499 -2.81 -8.17 30.21
N LYS A 500 -3.65 -7.14 30.01
CA LYS A 500 -3.48 -5.79 30.58
C LYS A 500 -2.15 -5.14 30.17
N SER A 501 -1.67 -5.44 28.96
CA SER A 501 -0.47 -4.85 28.39
C SER A 501 -0.76 -3.41 27.97
N THR A 502 -0.08 -2.44 28.58
CA THR A 502 -0.32 -1.01 28.36
C THR A 502 0.77 -0.32 27.57
N GLU A 503 1.69 -1.10 26.98
CA GLU A 503 2.79 -0.52 26.20
C GLU A 503 3.25 -1.42 25.07
N LEU A 504 3.78 -0.78 24.01
CA LEU A 504 4.55 -1.39 22.95
C LEU A 504 5.76 -0.49 22.68
N THR A 505 6.94 -0.97 23.08
CA THR A 505 8.21 -0.22 23.03
C THR A 505 9.32 -1.12 22.46
N ASP A 506 10.54 -0.59 22.30
CA ASP A 506 11.70 -1.39 21.89
C ASP A 506 12.10 -2.46 22.91
N THR A 507 11.60 -2.37 24.15
CA THR A 507 11.98 -3.25 25.28
C THR A 507 10.80 -3.95 25.95
N SER A 508 9.55 -3.65 25.56
CA SER A 508 8.37 -4.36 26.04
C SER A 508 8.32 -5.82 25.52
N LYS A 509 7.35 -6.57 25.99
CA LYS A 509 7.07 -7.93 25.52
C LYS A 509 5.60 -8.02 25.09
N PRO A 510 5.34 -8.06 23.77
CA PRO A 510 6.29 -8.01 22.65
C PRO A 510 7.03 -6.69 22.53
N ALA A 511 8.19 -6.72 21.86
CA ALA A 511 8.91 -5.50 21.51
C ALA A 511 8.49 -5.01 20.11
N ALA A 512 8.57 -3.71 19.86
CA ALA A 512 8.29 -3.09 18.57
C ALA A 512 9.46 -3.33 17.59
N THR A 513 9.58 -4.57 17.09
CA THR A 513 10.69 -5.00 16.22
C THR A 513 10.41 -4.71 14.75
N LEU A 514 11.47 -4.55 13.96
CA LEU A 514 11.44 -4.34 12.52
C LEU A 514 12.22 -5.44 11.79
N PHE A 515 11.81 -5.76 10.56
CA PHE A 515 12.57 -6.62 9.67
C PHE A 515 13.72 -5.87 9.00
N ASN A 516 13.51 -4.60 8.67
CA ASN A 516 14.49 -3.72 8.06
C ASN A 516 15.09 -2.78 9.11
N ALA A 517 16.37 -2.43 8.95
CA ALA A 517 17.01 -1.47 9.85
C ALA A 517 16.33 -0.09 9.75
N ASN A 518 16.11 0.55 10.90
CA ASN A 518 15.64 1.92 10.99
C ASN A 518 16.78 2.93 10.76
N SER A 519 16.49 4.21 10.76
CA SER A 519 17.45 5.30 10.53
C SER A 519 18.63 5.33 11.53
N ASP A 520 18.46 4.74 12.71
CA ASP A 520 19.51 4.57 13.73
C ASP A 520 20.34 3.28 13.55
N GLY A 521 20.04 2.48 12.52
CA GLY A 521 20.69 1.21 12.21
C GLY A 521 20.19 0.02 13.02
N ARG A 522 19.26 0.21 13.99
CA ARG A 522 18.66 -0.87 14.78
C ARG A 522 17.41 -1.42 14.09
N LYS A 523 17.01 -2.63 14.46
CA LYS A 523 15.76 -3.25 13.99
C LYS A 523 14.65 -3.08 15.04
N PHE A 524 14.42 -1.85 15.43
CA PHE A 524 13.35 -1.43 16.35
C PHE A 524 12.68 -0.18 15.83
N LEU A 525 11.41 -0.02 16.18
CA LEU A 525 10.61 1.12 15.74
C LEU A 525 11.16 2.44 16.31
N GLY A 526 11.70 2.42 17.54
CA GLY A 526 12.27 3.60 18.19
C GLY A 526 11.24 4.66 18.58
N LYS A 527 9.97 4.29 18.58
CA LYS A 527 8.82 5.18 18.81
C LYS A 527 7.86 4.51 19.80
N PRO A 528 8.06 4.68 21.11
CA PRO A 528 7.28 4.01 22.12
C PRO A 528 5.81 4.44 22.11
N VAL A 529 4.92 3.44 22.25
CA VAL A 529 3.50 3.60 22.55
C VAL A 529 3.29 3.11 23.97
N THR A 530 2.76 3.96 24.84
CA THR A 530 2.61 3.69 26.27
C THR A 530 1.25 4.16 26.78
N GLU A 531 0.91 3.83 28.02
CA GLU A 531 -0.34 4.24 28.66
C GLU A 531 -1.58 3.85 27.85
N ILE A 532 -1.53 2.71 27.18
CA ILE A 532 -2.65 2.22 26.40
C ILE A 532 -3.80 1.90 27.35
N THR A 533 -4.93 2.53 27.14
CA THR A 533 -6.15 2.34 27.92
C THR A 533 -7.36 2.14 27.03
N GLU A 534 -8.29 1.34 27.54
CA GLU A 534 -9.62 1.18 26.96
C GLU A 534 -10.67 1.61 27.95
N LYS A 535 -11.56 2.50 27.54
CA LYS A 535 -12.67 2.95 28.35
C LYS A 535 -13.91 3.15 27.46
N ASP A 536 -15.00 2.50 27.83
CA ASP A 536 -16.29 2.60 27.11
C ASP A 536 -16.16 2.28 25.59
N GLY A 537 -15.25 1.34 25.26
CA GLY A 537 -14.95 0.96 23.87
C GLY A 537 -14.09 1.96 23.09
N LEU A 538 -13.54 2.96 23.76
CA LEU A 538 -12.63 3.95 23.19
C LEU A 538 -11.19 3.68 23.64
N ILE A 539 -10.24 3.77 22.71
CA ILE A 539 -8.81 3.60 22.99
C ILE A 539 -8.12 4.94 23.14
N SER A 540 -7.27 5.04 24.18
CA SER A 540 -6.35 6.17 24.32
C SER A 540 -4.95 5.64 24.58
N PHE A 541 -3.94 6.33 24.09
CA PHE A 541 -2.54 5.99 24.31
C PHE A 541 -1.62 7.20 24.14
N THR A 542 -0.44 7.09 24.71
CA THR A 542 0.64 8.06 24.62
C THR A 542 1.66 7.60 23.58
N PHE A 543 1.98 8.44 22.60
CA PHE A 543 2.98 8.19 21.58
C PHE A 543 4.23 9.04 21.85
N MET A 544 5.40 8.41 21.95
CA MET A 544 6.70 9.03 22.18
C MET A 544 6.72 9.95 23.42
N GLY A 545 6.07 9.51 24.51
CA GLY A 545 6.00 10.23 25.77
C GLY A 545 4.92 11.32 25.87
N GLY A 546 4.20 11.63 24.79
CA GLY A 546 2.88 12.28 24.78
C GLY A 546 2.70 13.65 25.41
N VAL A 547 3.76 14.38 25.66
CA VAL A 547 3.62 15.73 26.23
C VAL A 547 3.07 16.66 25.16
N ASN A 548 1.89 17.20 25.39
CA ASN A 548 1.31 18.23 24.55
C ASN A 548 1.94 19.58 24.86
N LEU A 549 3.22 19.72 24.51
CA LEU A 549 3.90 21.01 24.57
C LEU A 549 3.45 21.84 23.37
N ASP A 550 2.99 23.06 23.63
CA ASP A 550 2.73 24.01 22.57
C ASP A 550 3.99 24.32 21.79
N ALA A 551 3.87 24.53 20.48
CA ALA A 551 4.99 24.96 19.66
C ALA A 551 5.41 26.38 20.08
N PRO A 552 6.71 26.62 20.41
CA PRO A 552 7.16 27.95 20.75
C PRO A 552 6.92 28.95 19.62
N GLN A 553 6.66 30.22 19.94
CA GLN A 553 6.49 31.28 18.99
C GLN A 553 7.82 32.02 18.78
N PRO A 554 8.52 31.78 17.66
CA PRO A 554 9.86 32.29 17.43
C PRO A 554 9.89 33.75 16.96
N LYS A 555 10.93 34.48 17.33
CA LYS A 555 11.23 35.82 16.83
C LYS A 555 12.73 36.06 16.72
N VAL A 556 13.15 36.82 15.73
CA VAL A 556 14.55 37.26 15.54
C VAL A 556 14.82 38.52 16.37
N MET A 557 15.92 38.52 17.15
CA MET A 557 16.35 39.64 17.98
C MET A 557 17.86 39.91 17.79
N ASN A 558 18.31 41.09 18.13
CA ASN A 558 19.73 41.46 18.25
C ASN A 558 20.61 40.99 17.09
N MET A 559 20.17 41.30 15.83
CA MET A 559 20.90 40.91 14.62
C MET A 559 22.19 41.77 14.47
N THR A 560 23.27 41.13 14.04
CA THR A 560 24.54 41.76 13.61
C THR A 560 24.97 41.23 12.25
N ALA A 561 26.08 41.68 11.72
CA ALA A 561 26.59 41.16 10.43
C ALA A 561 26.87 39.65 10.44
N THR A 562 27.19 39.07 11.61
CA THR A 562 27.64 37.68 11.74
C THR A 562 26.96 36.91 12.87
N SER A 563 25.88 37.44 13.41
CA SER A 563 25.12 36.79 14.45
C SER A 563 23.69 37.31 14.55
N PHE A 564 22.79 36.51 15.13
CA PHE A 564 21.47 36.96 15.61
C PHE A 564 21.09 36.16 16.86
N THR A 565 20.11 36.66 17.62
CA THR A 565 19.50 35.94 18.74
C THR A 565 18.10 35.52 18.31
N GLY A 566 17.85 34.21 18.31
CA GLY A 566 16.50 33.66 18.25
C GLY A 566 15.88 33.74 19.66
N GLY A 567 14.68 34.26 19.78
CA GLY A 567 13.90 34.28 21.00
C GLY A 567 12.53 33.69 20.79
N TRP A 568 11.91 33.20 21.88
CA TRP A 568 10.56 32.62 21.84
C TRP A 568 9.84 32.83 23.17
N ASN A 569 8.53 32.54 23.19
CA ASN A 569 7.77 32.52 24.46
C ASN A 569 8.11 31.25 25.28
N ALA A 570 8.02 31.35 26.60
CA ALA A 570 8.04 30.17 27.43
C ALA A 570 6.84 29.26 27.10
N VAL A 571 7.09 27.96 27.07
CA VAL A 571 6.07 26.93 26.90
C VAL A 571 5.86 26.22 28.21
N ASP A 572 4.61 26.14 28.63
CA ASP A 572 4.26 25.49 29.90
C ASP A 572 4.62 24.00 29.87
N GLY A 573 5.23 23.50 30.93
CA GLY A 573 5.72 22.12 30.98
C GLY A 573 7.07 21.88 30.25
N ALA A 574 7.64 22.85 29.55
CA ALA A 574 8.94 22.68 28.91
C ALA A 574 10.10 22.72 29.93
N GLU A 575 10.95 21.69 29.86
CA GLU A 575 12.18 21.62 30.69
C GLU A 575 13.39 22.23 29.96
N SER A 576 13.36 22.22 28.64
CA SER A 576 14.40 22.79 27.81
C SER A 576 13.87 23.03 26.39
N TYR A 577 14.72 23.57 25.52
CA TYR A 577 14.40 23.80 24.11
C TYR A 577 15.50 23.26 23.22
N THR A 578 15.09 22.88 21.99
CA THR A 578 16.00 22.53 20.89
C THR A 578 15.77 23.52 19.78
N VAL A 579 16.85 24.06 19.18
CA VAL A 579 16.78 24.93 18.02
C VAL A 579 17.53 24.32 16.85
N GLU A 580 17.02 24.58 15.65
CA GLU A 580 17.69 24.25 14.40
C GLU A 580 17.99 25.52 13.60
N LEU A 581 19.16 25.50 12.95
CA LEU A 581 19.65 26.56 12.08
C LEU A 581 20.07 26.00 10.74
N ARG A 582 19.70 26.66 9.64
CA ARG A 582 20.19 26.35 8.30
C ARG A 582 20.37 27.63 7.50
N GLU A 583 21.17 27.58 6.45
CA GLU A 583 21.20 28.66 5.47
C GLU A 583 19.90 28.67 4.69
N LYS A 584 19.32 29.86 4.45
CA LYS A 584 18.12 29.99 3.62
C LYS A 584 18.50 29.71 2.17
N SER A 585 17.85 28.72 1.56
CA SER A 585 17.95 28.50 0.13
C SER A 585 17.29 29.68 -0.61
N ASN A 586 17.96 30.18 -1.65
CA ASN A 586 17.39 31.18 -2.55
C ASN A 586 16.55 30.54 -3.67
N LEU A 587 16.47 29.22 -3.71
CA LEU A 587 15.62 28.51 -4.67
C LEU A 587 14.15 28.64 -4.26
N PRO A 588 13.24 28.85 -5.22
CA PRO A 588 11.80 28.71 -5.02
C PRO A 588 11.45 27.34 -4.43
N SER A 589 10.27 27.19 -3.86
CA SER A 589 9.75 25.83 -3.56
C SER A 589 9.61 25.02 -4.84
N VAL A 590 9.62 23.69 -4.75
CA VAL A 590 9.45 22.82 -5.93
C VAL A 590 8.15 23.16 -6.67
N ASP A 591 7.08 23.46 -5.95
CA ASP A 591 5.77 23.84 -6.53
C ASP A 591 5.82 25.18 -7.27
N GLU A 592 6.66 26.12 -6.82
CA GLU A 592 6.86 27.41 -7.48
C GLU A 592 7.85 27.31 -8.65
N ALA A 593 8.72 26.30 -8.63
CA ALA A 593 9.76 26.07 -9.63
C ALA A 593 9.28 25.25 -10.84
N VAL A 594 8.11 24.62 -10.76
CA VAL A 594 7.60 23.78 -11.86
C VAL A 594 7.35 24.65 -13.09
N LYS A 595 8.03 24.31 -14.19
CA LYS A 595 7.81 24.94 -15.50
C LYS A 595 6.82 24.15 -16.32
N LEU A 596 6.89 22.80 -16.23
CA LEU A 596 6.06 21.90 -17.00
C LEU A 596 5.96 20.55 -16.31
N SER A 597 4.80 19.91 -16.37
CA SER A 597 4.59 18.56 -15.84
C SER A 597 3.56 17.81 -16.68
N GLU A 598 3.90 16.59 -17.08
CA GLU A 598 3.04 15.68 -17.83
C GLU A 598 2.91 14.35 -17.11
N ASP A 599 1.71 14.02 -16.73
CA ASP A 599 1.33 12.73 -16.15
C ASP A 599 0.68 11.87 -17.25
N LEU A 600 1.50 11.00 -17.84
CA LEU A 600 1.08 10.12 -18.92
C LEU A 600 0.35 8.87 -18.42
N SER A 601 0.26 8.69 -17.11
CA SER A 601 -0.47 7.56 -16.50
C SER A 601 -1.97 7.59 -16.82
N LYS A 602 -2.49 8.75 -17.24
CA LYS A 602 -3.89 8.96 -17.63
C LYS A 602 -4.18 8.71 -19.11
N TRP A 603 -3.17 8.28 -19.86
CA TRP A 603 -3.33 8.03 -21.28
C TRP A 603 -3.95 6.65 -21.55
N GLY A 604 -4.76 6.57 -22.60
CA GLY A 604 -5.13 5.32 -23.25
C GLY A 604 -6.13 4.43 -22.53
N GLU A 605 -7.14 4.99 -21.88
CA GLU A 605 -8.21 4.22 -21.23
C GLU A 605 -8.92 3.17 -22.10
N LYS A 606 -8.72 3.19 -23.43
CA LYS A 606 -9.45 2.33 -24.39
C LYS A 606 -8.61 1.72 -25.53
N LEU A 607 -7.28 1.72 -25.46
CA LEU A 607 -6.44 1.27 -26.58
C LEU A 607 -5.82 -0.12 -26.36
N ALA A 608 -5.56 -0.80 -27.49
CA ALA A 608 -4.85 -2.07 -27.51
C ALA A 608 -3.47 -1.96 -26.85
N VAL A 609 -3.10 -2.99 -26.09
CA VAL A 609 -1.93 -3.08 -25.20
C VAL A 609 -0.57 -2.74 -25.85
N ASP A 610 -0.47 -2.70 -27.19
CA ASP A 610 0.81 -2.57 -27.90
C ASP A 610 1.14 -1.16 -28.42
N GLY A 611 0.27 -0.18 -28.23
CA GLY A 611 0.49 1.18 -28.74
C GLY A 611 0.92 1.16 -30.20
N THR A 612 0.02 0.81 -31.09
CA THR A 612 0.29 0.78 -32.55
C THR A 612 -0.05 2.11 -33.23
N ASN A 613 -0.77 2.99 -32.54
CA ASN A 613 -1.18 4.28 -33.05
C ASN A 613 -0.05 5.32 -32.81
N ASP A 614 0.66 5.67 -33.87
CA ASP A 614 1.68 6.73 -33.85
C ASP A 614 0.98 8.11 -33.74
N ILE A 615 1.09 8.75 -32.60
CA ILE A 615 0.46 10.05 -32.30
C ILE A 615 1.44 11.23 -32.40
N SER A 616 2.66 11.02 -32.92
CA SER A 616 3.70 12.06 -33.00
C SER A 616 3.22 13.35 -33.67
N SER A 617 2.29 13.27 -34.59
CA SER A 617 1.70 14.43 -35.30
C SER A 617 0.52 15.07 -34.57
N ASN A 618 0.06 14.51 -33.44
CA ASN A 618 -1.15 14.96 -32.74
C ASN A 618 -0.99 14.93 -31.20
N LEU A 619 0.22 15.20 -30.72
CA LEU A 619 0.53 15.18 -29.27
C LEU A 619 -0.33 16.16 -28.48
N ASP A 620 -0.64 17.33 -29.02
CA ASP A 620 -1.47 18.33 -28.37
C ASP A 620 -2.89 17.85 -28.02
N SER A 621 -3.39 16.81 -28.67
CA SER A 621 -4.70 16.24 -28.32
C SER A 621 -4.65 15.39 -27.04
N LYS A 622 -3.46 14.99 -26.58
CA LYS A 622 -3.22 14.06 -25.48
C LYS A 622 -2.48 14.67 -24.30
N MET A 623 -1.55 15.59 -24.57
CA MET A 623 -0.74 16.24 -23.55
C MET A 623 -1.57 17.24 -22.73
N GLN A 624 -1.26 17.33 -21.43
CA GLN A 624 -1.85 18.32 -20.53
C GLN A 624 -1.39 19.74 -20.92
N ASN A 625 -0.12 19.85 -21.31
CA ASN A 625 0.47 21.10 -21.80
C ASN A 625 0.62 21.02 -23.33
N LYS A 626 0.35 22.12 -24.02
CA LYS A 626 0.43 22.19 -25.50
C LYS A 626 1.84 22.46 -25.99
N GLY A 627 2.12 22.10 -27.24
CA GLY A 627 3.40 22.39 -27.91
C GLY A 627 4.45 21.30 -27.81
N TRP A 628 4.12 20.14 -27.28
CA TRP A 628 5.00 18.97 -27.34
C TRP A 628 5.19 18.48 -28.77
N THR A 629 6.42 18.09 -29.09
CA THR A 629 6.78 17.47 -30.38
C THR A 629 7.45 16.13 -30.14
N GLY A 630 7.49 15.28 -31.15
CA GLY A 630 8.14 13.97 -31.01
C GLY A 630 8.19 13.17 -32.31
N ASP A 631 8.98 12.11 -32.30
CA ASP A 631 9.04 11.12 -33.38
C ASP A 631 8.86 9.74 -32.76
N LYS A 632 8.03 8.90 -33.39
CA LYS A 632 7.69 7.56 -32.90
C LYS A 632 7.16 7.53 -31.47
N VAL A 633 6.20 8.38 -31.19
CA VAL A 633 5.44 8.41 -29.95
C VAL A 633 4.10 7.70 -30.15
N PHE A 634 3.85 6.69 -29.35
CA PHE A 634 2.63 5.87 -29.45
C PHE A 634 1.85 5.98 -28.15
N GLU A 635 0.55 6.14 -28.24
CA GLU A 635 -0.35 6.12 -27.12
C GLU A 635 -0.49 4.69 -26.60
N CYS A 636 -0.24 4.48 -25.32
CA CYS A 636 -0.44 3.23 -24.58
C CYS A 636 -1.29 3.48 -23.33
N PRO A 637 -2.00 2.46 -22.81
CA PRO A 637 -2.66 2.59 -21.51
C PRO A 637 -1.65 2.95 -20.42
N GLY A 638 -1.83 4.13 -19.82
CA GLY A 638 -1.02 4.61 -18.71
C GLY A 638 0.41 5.03 -19.05
N CYS A 639 0.79 5.22 -20.32
CA CYS A 639 2.13 5.67 -20.69
C CYS A 639 2.22 6.13 -22.14
N ALA A 640 3.32 6.80 -22.50
CA ALA A 640 3.74 6.96 -23.87
C ALA A 640 4.82 5.93 -24.22
N LYS A 641 4.62 5.12 -25.25
CA LYS A 641 5.70 4.33 -25.84
C LYS A 641 6.49 5.20 -26.81
N ILE A 642 7.79 5.31 -26.59
CA ILE A 642 8.70 6.13 -27.42
C ILE A 642 9.68 5.20 -28.16
N GLY A 643 9.68 5.25 -29.47
CA GLY A 643 10.52 4.39 -30.31
C GLY A 643 9.82 3.10 -30.75
N THR A 644 10.50 2.37 -31.60
CA THR A 644 10.16 1.02 -32.09
C THR A 644 11.41 0.16 -32.07
N ALA A 645 11.27 -1.17 -32.20
CA ALA A 645 12.41 -2.10 -32.32
C ALA A 645 13.35 -1.82 -33.51
N LYS A 646 12.98 -0.91 -34.42
CA LYS A 646 13.75 -0.58 -35.63
C LYS A 646 14.10 0.90 -35.77
N LYS A 647 13.47 1.77 -34.98
CA LYS A 647 13.67 3.21 -35.07
C LYS A 647 13.58 3.85 -33.70
N GLN A 648 14.61 4.55 -33.30
CA GLN A 648 14.66 5.37 -32.12
C GLN A 648 13.56 6.47 -32.20
N GLY A 649 12.93 6.78 -31.09
CA GLY A 649 11.94 7.84 -30.96
C GLY A 649 12.41 8.90 -29.96
N ASN A 650 11.69 10.01 -29.90
CA ASN A 650 11.88 11.05 -28.90
C ASN A 650 10.58 11.74 -28.54
N LEU A 651 10.60 12.43 -27.41
CA LEU A 651 9.56 13.35 -26.97
C LEU A 651 10.22 14.63 -26.50
N THR A 652 9.82 15.77 -27.02
CA THR A 652 10.44 17.09 -26.78
C THR A 652 9.39 18.07 -26.27
N SER A 653 9.70 18.75 -25.18
CA SER A 653 8.83 19.76 -24.57
C SER A 653 8.66 21.00 -25.45
N PRO A 654 7.61 21.81 -25.25
CA PRO A 654 7.61 23.19 -25.74
C PRO A 654 8.81 23.97 -25.21
N LEU A 655 9.12 25.08 -25.86
CA LEU A 655 10.16 26.03 -25.43
C LEU A 655 9.80 26.61 -24.07
N ILE A 656 10.73 26.47 -23.11
CA ILE A 656 10.59 27.00 -21.75
C ILE A 656 11.40 28.28 -21.67
N THR A 657 10.72 29.37 -21.33
CA THR A 657 11.25 30.70 -21.15
C THR A 657 11.17 31.13 -19.68
N ASP A 658 11.58 32.35 -19.37
CA ASP A 658 11.57 32.95 -18.03
C ASP A 658 12.35 32.14 -17.00
N ASN A 659 13.53 31.68 -17.37
CA ASN A 659 14.43 30.91 -16.52
C ASN A 659 15.14 31.84 -15.53
N SER A 660 15.18 31.40 -14.28
CA SER A 660 15.79 32.14 -13.16
C SER A 660 16.96 31.44 -12.52
N SER A 661 17.27 30.21 -12.97
CA SER A 661 18.34 29.38 -12.46
C SER A 661 19.31 28.91 -13.55
N ALA A 662 20.57 28.78 -13.19
CA ALA A 662 21.61 28.18 -14.03
C ALA A 662 21.53 26.64 -14.08
N SER A 663 20.50 26.04 -13.54
CA SER A 663 20.30 24.59 -13.54
C SER A 663 18.82 24.27 -13.78
N VAL A 664 18.58 23.16 -14.44
CA VAL A 664 17.24 22.61 -14.71
C VAL A 664 17.15 21.21 -14.12
N THR A 665 16.15 20.97 -13.28
CA THR A 665 15.86 19.64 -12.79
C THR A 665 14.78 18.99 -13.63
N VAL A 666 15.04 17.78 -14.11
CA VAL A 666 14.08 16.96 -14.83
C VAL A 666 13.78 15.72 -13.99
N ARG A 667 12.51 15.49 -13.70
CA ARG A 667 12.03 14.25 -13.10
C ARG A 667 11.33 13.42 -14.15
N LEU A 668 11.65 12.15 -14.22
CA LEU A 668 10.93 11.25 -15.11
C LEU A 668 10.83 9.84 -14.52
N SER A 669 9.77 9.14 -14.93
CA SER A 669 9.62 7.70 -14.69
C SER A 669 9.49 7.03 -16.04
N ALA A 670 10.39 6.09 -16.33
CA ALA A 670 10.43 5.37 -17.60
C ALA A 670 10.91 3.92 -17.42
N SER A 671 10.40 3.00 -18.26
CA SER A 671 10.86 1.61 -18.32
C SER A 671 11.23 1.20 -19.74
N ALA A 672 12.17 0.27 -19.88
CA ALA A 672 12.55 -0.27 -21.17
C ALA A 672 11.40 -1.12 -21.78
N TYR A 673 11.31 -1.16 -23.11
CA TYR A 673 10.39 -2.04 -23.80
C TYR A 673 11.01 -3.45 -23.92
N ALA A 674 10.39 -4.42 -23.25
CA ALA A 674 10.78 -5.84 -23.31
C ALA A 674 12.30 -6.10 -23.07
N LYS A 675 13.04 -6.47 -24.12
CA LYS A 675 14.48 -6.76 -24.07
C LYS A 675 15.34 -5.62 -24.59
N ASP A 676 14.74 -4.46 -24.86
CA ASP A 676 15.42 -3.32 -25.43
C ASP A 676 16.42 -2.71 -24.42
N ALA A 677 17.34 -1.88 -24.90
CA ALA A 677 18.32 -1.24 -24.06
C ALA A 677 17.62 -0.32 -23.05
N ALA A 678 17.99 -0.51 -21.76
CA ALA A 678 17.37 0.21 -20.64
C ALA A 678 17.92 1.63 -20.46
N ASP A 679 18.60 2.23 -21.45
CA ASP A 679 19.14 3.58 -21.36
C ASP A 679 18.17 4.61 -21.96
N ILE A 680 18.04 5.77 -21.30
CA ILE A 680 17.30 6.93 -21.77
C ILE A 680 18.17 8.18 -21.59
N THR A 681 18.26 8.99 -22.62
CA THR A 681 18.95 10.26 -22.59
C THR A 681 17.96 11.39 -22.41
N VAL A 682 18.27 12.28 -21.48
CA VAL A 682 17.52 13.54 -21.25
C VAL A 682 18.46 14.68 -21.63
N SER A 683 18.04 15.49 -22.58
CA SER A 683 18.84 16.59 -23.12
C SER A 683 18.10 17.92 -22.94
N LEU A 684 18.83 18.96 -22.58
CA LEU A 684 18.41 20.36 -22.79
C LEU A 684 18.84 20.78 -24.18
N LEU A 685 17.91 21.30 -24.94
CA LEU A 685 18.15 21.83 -26.27
C LEU A 685 17.85 23.33 -26.28
N ASP A 686 18.64 24.12 -26.98
CA ASP A 686 18.32 25.54 -27.21
C ASP A 686 17.19 25.71 -28.26
N ASN A 687 16.91 26.94 -28.61
CA ASN A 687 15.85 27.27 -29.57
C ASN A 687 16.10 26.66 -30.97
N ASP A 688 17.35 26.48 -31.34
CA ASP A 688 17.79 25.91 -32.63
C ASP A 688 18.05 24.38 -32.56
N ASP A 689 17.55 23.73 -31.52
CA ASP A 689 17.68 22.30 -31.24
C ASP A 689 19.14 21.82 -30.99
N ALA A 690 20.07 22.74 -30.69
CA ALA A 690 21.42 22.38 -30.29
C ALA A 690 21.46 21.98 -28.80
N THR A 691 22.18 20.91 -28.47
CA THR A 691 22.30 20.40 -27.11
C THR A 691 23.06 21.37 -26.21
N ILE A 692 22.43 21.84 -25.15
CA ILE A 692 23.04 22.63 -24.08
C ILE A 692 23.71 21.69 -23.06
N ALA A 693 22.97 20.67 -22.59
CA ALA A 693 23.42 19.69 -21.64
C ALA A 693 22.64 18.38 -21.82
N GLU A 694 23.23 17.24 -21.44
CA GLU A 694 22.54 15.98 -21.49
C GLU A 694 23.02 15.01 -20.41
N GLN A 695 22.17 14.07 -20.02
CA GLN A 695 22.50 12.98 -19.12
C GLN A 695 21.74 11.72 -19.51
N THR A 696 22.45 10.58 -19.52
CA THR A 696 21.85 9.27 -19.74
C THR A 696 21.65 8.55 -18.42
N ILE A 697 20.47 7.96 -18.22
CA ILE A 697 20.10 7.18 -17.04
C ILE A 697 19.50 5.84 -17.43
N LYS A 698 19.27 4.96 -16.45
CA LYS A 698 18.57 3.68 -16.65
C LYS A 698 17.04 3.85 -16.55
N MET A 699 16.34 3.19 -17.44
CA MET A 699 14.89 3.05 -17.43
C MET A 699 14.51 1.81 -16.59
N ASP A 700 14.38 1.94 -15.30
CA ASP A 700 14.06 0.85 -14.36
C ASP A 700 12.64 0.94 -13.78
N GLY A 701 11.84 1.88 -14.28
CA GLY A 701 10.48 2.13 -13.82
C GLY A 701 10.40 3.02 -12.57
N THR A 702 11.53 3.33 -11.93
CA THR A 702 11.55 4.22 -10.78
C THR A 702 11.54 5.70 -11.20
N MET A 703 11.20 6.59 -10.26
CA MET A 703 11.25 8.03 -10.50
C MET A 703 12.70 8.53 -10.40
N ALA A 704 13.30 8.89 -11.52
CA ALA A 704 14.59 9.52 -11.57
C ALA A 704 14.52 11.05 -11.40
N THR A 705 15.53 11.63 -10.78
CA THR A 705 15.74 13.09 -10.70
C THR A 705 17.11 13.41 -11.29
N ILE A 706 17.12 14.26 -12.30
CA ILE A 706 18.29 14.64 -13.08
C ILE A 706 18.46 16.13 -13.00
N VAL A 707 19.66 16.62 -12.76
CA VAL A 707 20.00 18.05 -12.78
C VAL A 707 20.91 18.31 -13.97
N LEU A 708 20.46 19.17 -14.88
CA LEU A 708 21.20 19.58 -16.07
C LEU A 708 21.64 21.03 -15.92
N ASP A 709 22.85 21.33 -16.37
CA ASP A 709 23.46 22.66 -16.32
C ASP A 709 22.90 23.54 -17.45
N ASN A 710 22.45 24.76 -17.09
CA ASN A 710 22.04 25.82 -17.99
C ASN A 710 22.73 27.12 -17.55
N ALA A 711 24.06 27.11 -17.50
CA ALA A 711 24.88 28.19 -16.91
C ALA A 711 24.55 29.56 -17.49
N ASP A 712 24.23 29.64 -18.79
CA ASP A 712 23.87 30.87 -19.50
C ASP A 712 22.39 31.27 -19.33
N MET A 713 21.59 30.48 -18.56
CA MET A 713 20.13 30.67 -18.36
C MET A 713 19.37 30.86 -19.68
N LYS A 714 19.74 30.09 -20.72
CA LYS A 714 19.09 30.13 -22.03
C LYS A 714 17.65 29.61 -21.96
N ASP A 715 16.82 30.06 -22.86
CA ASP A 715 15.55 29.39 -23.15
C ASP A 715 15.86 27.97 -23.70
N TYR A 716 15.10 26.99 -23.27
CA TYR A 716 15.40 25.60 -23.58
C TYR A 716 14.17 24.74 -23.82
N LYS A 717 14.39 23.64 -24.50
CA LYS A 717 13.48 22.51 -24.60
C LYS A 717 14.09 21.31 -23.88
N VAL A 718 13.27 20.44 -23.32
CA VAL A 718 13.71 19.15 -22.75
C VAL A 718 13.31 18.03 -23.69
N MET A 719 14.29 17.31 -24.20
CA MET A 719 14.09 16.11 -25.01
C MET A 719 14.37 14.85 -24.19
N VAL A 720 13.44 13.90 -24.27
CA VAL A 720 13.54 12.57 -23.65
C VAL A 720 13.63 11.55 -24.78
N GLN A 721 14.75 10.80 -24.82
CA GLN A 721 15.06 9.89 -25.91
C GLN A 721 15.57 8.53 -25.40
N PRO A 722 14.74 7.46 -25.41
CA PRO A 722 15.22 6.10 -25.17
C PRO A 722 16.26 5.68 -26.22
N LYS A 723 17.27 4.93 -25.81
CA LYS A 723 18.31 4.40 -26.72
C LYS A 723 17.72 3.49 -27.80
N GLU A 724 16.72 2.71 -27.45
CA GLU A 724 15.95 1.88 -28.37
C GLU A 724 14.46 2.22 -28.23
N CYS A 725 13.69 1.42 -27.53
CA CYS A 725 12.26 1.66 -27.28
C CYS A 725 11.99 1.66 -25.77
N GLY A 726 11.17 2.59 -25.29
CA GLY A 726 10.83 2.68 -23.90
C GLY A 726 9.43 3.20 -23.63
N TYR A 727 8.93 2.94 -22.42
CA TYR A 727 7.70 3.53 -21.91
C TYR A 727 8.03 4.69 -20.99
N LEU A 728 7.38 5.82 -21.21
CA LEU A 728 7.45 7.01 -20.35
C LEU A 728 6.12 7.17 -19.62
N PHE A 729 6.16 7.27 -18.30
CA PHE A 729 4.98 7.39 -17.44
C PHE A 729 4.77 8.81 -16.93
N PHE A 730 5.87 9.51 -16.68
CA PHE A 730 5.84 10.87 -16.14
C PHE A 730 7.06 11.65 -16.61
N VAL A 731 6.90 12.95 -16.84
CA VAL A 731 7.99 13.90 -17.01
C VAL A 731 7.61 15.25 -16.37
N GLY A 732 8.48 15.77 -15.51
CA GLY A 732 8.34 17.09 -14.87
C GLY A 732 9.63 17.88 -15.03
N ILE A 733 9.53 19.19 -15.31
CA ILE A 733 10.63 20.10 -15.59
C ILE A 733 10.54 21.25 -14.57
N TYR A 734 11.64 21.52 -13.87
CA TYR A 734 11.71 22.46 -12.76
C TYR A 734 12.91 23.40 -12.94
N ASP A 735 12.71 24.70 -12.74
CA ASP A 735 13.75 25.71 -12.82
C ASP A 735 14.54 25.77 -11.51
N GLY A 736 15.71 25.17 -11.50
CA GLY A 736 16.58 25.09 -10.33
C GLY A 736 17.27 23.73 -10.18
N ASN A 737 18.13 23.64 -9.16
CA ASN A 737 18.84 22.42 -8.77
C ASN A 737 18.13 21.76 -7.57
N TYR A 738 17.30 20.77 -7.83
CA TYR A 738 16.57 20.02 -6.83
C TYR A 738 17.04 18.57 -6.77
N SER A 739 17.21 18.05 -5.56
CA SER A 739 17.52 16.63 -5.32
C SER A 739 16.25 15.77 -5.32
N ALA A 740 16.37 14.46 -5.38
CA ALA A 740 15.25 13.54 -5.23
C ALA A 740 14.51 13.72 -3.88
N GLU A 741 15.25 14.11 -2.83
CA GLU A 741 14.71 14.34 -1.49
C GLU A 741 13.79 15.58 -1.42
N ASP A 742 14.04 16.59 -2.25
CA ASP A 742 13.21 17.78 -2.31
C ASP A 742 11.80 17.50 -2.81
N PHE A 743 11.62 16.40 -3.56
CA PHE A 743 10.34 15.94 -4.10
C PHE A 743 9.62 14.93 -3.19
N GLN A 744 10.30 14.28 -2.27
CA GLN A 744 9.66 13.36 -1.32
C GLN A 744 8.76 14.10 -0.33
N SER A 745 8.91 15.40 -0.23
CA SER A 745 8.13 16.26 0.66
C SER A 745 6.80 16.77 0.08
N MET A 746 6.42 16.42 -1.14
CA MET A 746 5.18 16.91 -1.76
C MET A 746 3.90 16.38 -1.10
N ASN A 747 3.98 15.34 -0.26
CA ASN A 747 2.85 14.81 0.53
C ASN A 747 2.93 15.14 2.03
N VAL A 748 3.92 15.94 2.46
CA VAL A 748 4.04 16.43 3.83
C VAL A 748 4.41 17.90 3.72
N ALA A 749 3.80 18.78 4.51
CA ALA A 749 3.96 20.24 4.48
C ALA A 749 5.36 20.73 4.03
N PRO A 750 5.46 21.80 3.20
CA PRO A 750 6.62 22.10 2.35
C PRO A 750 7.93 22.15 3.13
N LYS A 751 8.85 21.25 2.83
CA LYS A 751 10.24 21.33 3.26
C LYS A 751 11.02 22.09 2.19
N THR A 752 11.44 23.28 2.51
CA THR A 752 12.37 24.10 1.70
C THR A 752 13.67 23.32 1.43
N ALA A 753 14.15 23.35 0.19
CA ALA A 753 15.40 22.71 -0.23
C ALA A 753 16.56 22.96 0.72
N MET A 754 17.25 21.89 1.15
CA MET A 754 18.34 21.98 2.10
C MET A 754 19.69 21.93 1.34
N LYS A 755 20.46 23.02 1.40
CA LYS A 755 21.83 23.05 0.90
C LYS A 755 22.85 22.48 1.91
N ALA A 756 22.48 22.32 3.18
CA ALA A 756 23.21 21.61 4.22
C ALA A 756 22.25 21.12 5.30
N ALA A 757 22.57 20.01 5.95
CA ALA A 757 21.83 19.53 7.10
C ALA A 757 21.69 20.65 8.15
N ALA A 758 20.50 20.84 8.71
CA ALA A 758 20.28 21.85 9.73
C ALA A 758 21.17 21.53 10.95
N GLN A 759 21.91 22.53 11.43
CA GLN A 759 22.65 22.42 12.70
C GLN A 759 21.65 22.41 13.84
N ARG A 760 21.74 21.42 14.72
CA ARG A 760 20.85 21.26 15.88
C ARG A 760 21.57 21.56 17.17
N PHE A 761 20.95 22.35 18.04
CA PHE A 761 21.43 22.75 19.36
C PHE A 761 20.38 22.37 20.39
N THR A 762 20.73 21.52 21.36
CA THR A 762 19.79 20.91 22.33
C THR A 762 20.08 21.36 23.74
N GLY A 763 19.11 21.11 24.67
CA GLY A 763 19.29 21.35 26.09
C GLY A 763 19.31 22.83 26.51
N ILE A 764 18.72 23.71 25.70
CA ILE A 764 18.67 25.16 25.97
C ILE A 764 17.66 25.42 27.09
N LYS A 765 18.12 25.97 28.21
CA LYS A 765 17.28 26.23 29.40
C LYS A 765 16.63 27.62 29.40
N THR A 766 16.95 28.46 28.43
CA THR A 766 16.44 29.84 28.30
C THR A 766 15.47 29.94 27.14
N THR A 767 14.68 30.99 27.08
CA THR A 767 13.77 31.28 25.96
C THR A 767 14.43 32.07 24.84
N SER A 768 15.75 31.94 24.72
CA SER A 768 16.52 32.55 23.62
C SER A 768 17.81 31.78 23.40
N TYR A 769 18.31 31.83 22.16
CA TYR A 769 19.60 31.26 21.77
C TYR A 769 20.31 32.21 20.80
N LYS A 770 21.60 32.46 21.04
CA LYS A 770 22.43 33.28 20.16
C LYS A 770 23.16 32.41 19.14
N PHE A 771 22.85 32.63 17.86
CA PHE A 771 23.62 32.08 16.76
C PHE A 771 24.75 33.05 16.41
N ASP A 772 25.99 32.61 16.48
CA ASP A 772 27.17 33.45 16.19
C ASP A 772 28.10 32.76 15.18
N LYS A 773 29.14 33.50 14.76
CA LYS A 773 30.09 33.06 13.71
C LYS A 773 29.44 32.70 12.38
N LEU A 774 28.34 33.35 12.07
CA LEU A 774 27.63 33.19 10.83
C LEU A 774 28.32 33.96 9.70
N THR A 775 28.09 33.54 8.45
CA THR A 775 28.61 34.21 7.26
C THR A 775 27.87 35.55 7.06
N ALA A 776 28.64 36.65 6.96
CA ALA A 776 28.06 37.97 6.70
C ALA A 776 27.38 38.00 5.31
N GLY A 777 26.21 38.66 5.23
CA GLY A 777 25.48 38.79 3.99
C GLY A 777 24.65 37.56 3.60
N THR A 778 24.60 36.54 4.46
CA THR A 778 23.83 35.31 4.24
C THR A 778 22.51 35.36 5.00
N ALA A 779 21.41 34.91 4.38
CA ALA A 779 20.15 34.68 5.05
C ALA A 779 20.10 33.30 5.69
N TYR A 780 19.63 33.23 6.93
CA TYR A 780 19.45 31.99 7.68
C TYR A 780 17.99 31.76 8.01
N GLN A 781 17.63 30.49 8.14
CA GLN A 781 16.35 30.07 8.70
C GLN A 781 16.63 29.30 9.98
N TRP A 782 15.78 29.50 10.97
CA TRP A 782 15.84 28.80 12.23
C TRP A 782 14.44 28.50 12.77
N ARG A 783 14.35 27.46 13.59
CA ARG A 783 13.12 27.05 14.27
C ARG A 783 13.45 26.49 15.66
N VAL A 784 12.43 26.38 16.51
CA VAL A 784 12.56 25.93 17.89
C VAL A 784 11.44 24.98 18.26
N CYS A 785 11.74 23.98 19.11
CA CYS A 785 10.74 23.16 19.78
C CYS A 785 11.01 23.13 21.28
N ALA A 786 9.99 22.92 22.08
CA ALA A 786 10.05 22.69 23.51
C ALA A 786 10.31 21.19 23.78
N VAL A 787 11.01 20.88 24.88
CA VAL A 787 11.41 19.53 25.29
C VAL A 787 11.12 19.34 26.77
N ALA A 788 10.49 18.19 27.11
CA ALA A 788 10.29 17.74 28.50
C ALA A 788 10.59 16.24 28.59
N GLY A 789 11.67 15.84 29.27
CA GLY A 789 12.17 14.46 29.19
C GLY A 789 12.53 14.08 27.76
N ASP A 790 11.96 12.97 27.27
CA ASP A 790 12.12 12.50 25.88
C ASP A 790 11.07 13.09 24.93
N ALA A 791 10.11 13.84 25.44
CA ALA A 791 9.03 14.43 24.65
C ALA A 791 9.42 15.78 24.04
N MET A 792 8.97 16.02 22.81
CA MET A 792 9.18 17.28 22.09
C MET A 792 7.83 17.84 21.61
N SER A 793 7.70 19.18 21.64
CA SER A 793 6.58 19.85 20.97
C SER A 793 6.69 19.74 19.45
N LYS A 794 5.62 20.11 18.74
CA LYS A 794 5.77 20.46 17.32
C LYS A 794 6.81 21.57 17.17
N TRP A 795 7.56 21.52 16.09
CA TRP A 795 8.46 22.60 15.71
C TRP A 795 7.66 23.88 15.42
N SER A 796 8.23 25.01 15.81
CA SER A 796 7.74 26.31 15.32
C SER A 796 7.88 26.40 13.80
N THR A 797 7.16 27.32 13.18
CA THR A 797 7.43 27.72 11.78
C THR A 797 8.86 28.23 11.65
N TRP A 798 9.48 28.01 10.48
CA TRP A 798 10.80 28.55 10.16
C TRP A 798 10.76 30.08 10.14
N GLN A 799 11.67 30.70 10.90
CA GLN A 799 11.88 32.13 10.91
C GLN A 799 13.12 32.49 10.11
N THR A 800 13.05 33.55 9.32
CA THR A 800 14.23 34.04 8.55
C THR A 800 14.96 35.13 9.31
N ALA A 801 16.27 34.97 9.45
CA ALA A 801 17.24 36.00 9.88
C ALA A 801 18.14 36.34 8.68
N ASP A 802 17.83 37.41 8.00
CA ASP A 802 18.56 37.83 6.80
C ASP A 802 19.69 38.80 7.17
N LEU A 803 20.91 38.28 7.29
CA LEU A 803 22.07 39.08 7.64
C LEU A 803 22.55 40.01 6.50
N SER A 804 22.01 39.83 5.28
CA SER A 804 22.30 40.77 4.17
C SER A 804 21.57 42.08 4.35
N THR A 805 20.48 42.10 5.09
CA THR A 805 19.70 43.33 5.38
C THR A 805 20.21 44.09 6.59
N TRP A 806 21.26 43.54 7.30
CA TRP A 806 21.76 44.19 8.48
C TRP A 806 22.53 45.48 8.14
N SER A 807 22.05 46.59 8.63
CA SER A 807 22.61 47.94 8.38
C SER A 807 23.41 48.49 9.57
N GLY A 808 23.76 47.68 10.55
CA GLY A 808 24.59 48.05 11.73
C GLY A 808 23.89 48.84 12.82
N ILE A 809 22.59 49.07 12.74
CA ILE A 809 21.92 49.95 13.71
C ILE A 809 20.53 49.42 14.05
N ASN A 810 20.33 49.05 15.34
CA ASN A 810 18.99 48.72 15.88
C ASN A 810 18.19 50.01 16.20
N GLY A 811 16.94 50.02 15.80
CA GLY A 811 15.96 51.04 16.20
C GLY A 811 15.83 52.24 15.22
N VAL A 812 16.09 52.03 13.93
CA VAL A 812 15.86 53.06 12.91
C VAL A 812 14.43 52.96 12.38
N THR A 813 13.70 54.05 12.45
CA THR A 813 12.39 54.22 11.78
C THR A 813 12.53 54.91 10.46
N GLU A 814 11.82 54.46 9.44
CA GLU A 814 11.87 55.01 8.05
C GLU A 814 11.06 56.32 7.87
N SER A 815 10.62 56.96 8.92
CA SER A 815 9.79 58.15 8.84
C SER A 815 10.63 59.42 8.81
N ALA A 816 10.74 60.06 7.69
CA ALA A 816 11.44 61.33 7.46
C ALA A 816 10.80 62.57 8.12
N ALA A 817 9.75 62.41 8.92
CA ALA A 817 8.88 63.54 9.32
C ALA A 817 9.25 64.21 10.66
N GLN A 818 10.44 63.95 11.29
CA GLN A 818 10.69 64.44 12.65
C GLN A 818 12.00 65.22 12.88
N LEU A 819 12.80 65.50 11.88
CA LEU A 819 14.01 66.34 12.02
C LEU A 819 13.86 67.67 11.26
N ALA A 820 14.02 68.76 11.98
CA ALA A 820 14.11 70.08 11.38
C ALA A 820 15.53 70.36 10.85
N ALA A 821 15.66 71.19 9.85
CA ALA A 821 16.97 71.46 9.23
C ALA A 821 18.06 71.95 10.23
N GLY A 822 17.68 72.55 11.36
CA GLY A 822 18.54 73.03 12.40
C GLY A 822 18.89 71.97 13.49
N ASP A 823 18.27 70.78 13.50
CA ASP A 823 18.53 69.78 14.51
C ASP A 823 19.98 69.24 14.39
N VAL A 824 20.70 69.19 15.50
CA VAL A 824 22.05 68.63 15.54
C VAL A 824 21.97 67.09 15.51
N VAL A 825 22.68 66.55 14.55
CA VAL A 825 22.67 65.09 14.28
C VAL A 825 24.12 64.54 14.20
N LYS A 826 24.27 63.30 14.68
CA LYS A 826 25.48 62.51 14.37
C LYS A 826 25.19 61.63 13.15
N VAL A 827 26.06 61.65 12.17
CA VAL A 827 25.93 60.91 10.90
C VAL A 827 26.91 59.75 10.88
N TYR A 828 26.41 58.62 10.45
CA TYR A 828 27.19 57.39 10.31
C TYR A 828 26.99 56.79 8.92
N SER A 829 27.98 56.13 8.38
CA SER A 829 27.86 55.26 7.20
C SER A 829 27.04 54.02 7.50
N SER A 830 26.62 53.28 6.46
CA SER A 830 25.92 52.02 6.58
C SER A 830 26.70 50.94 7.37
N VAL A 831 28.02 51.04 7.46
CA VAL A 831 28.91 50.16 8.23
C VAL A 831 29.23 50.72 9.62
N GLY A 832 28.51 51.75 10.08
CA GLY A 832 28.67 52.29 11.44
C GLY A 832 29.82 53.28 11.64
N THR A 833 30.57 53.67 10.58
CA THR A 833 31.63 54.65 10.69
C THR A 833 31.07 56.06 10.88
N ALA A 834 31.45 56.78 11.94
CA ALA A 834 31.01 58.13 12.20
C ALA A 834 31.60 59.10 11.18
N LEU A 835 30.73 59.81 10.49
CA LEU A 835 31.08 60.84 9.49
C LEU A 835 31.14 62.24 10.08
N GLY A 836 30.60 62.42 11.28
CA GLY A 836 30.62 63.69 11.99
C GLY A 836 29.34 64.07 12.71
N THR A 837 29.41 65.24 13.38
CA THR A 837 28.21 65.88 14.00
C THR A 837 27.97 67.18 13.27
N MET A 838 26.74 67.39 12.77
CA MET A 838 26.37 68.58 11.97
C MET A 838 24.88 68.87 12.11
N THR A 839 24.37 69.95 11.50
CA THR A 839 22.92 70.11 11.40
C THR A 839 22.32 69.16 10.39
N TYR A 840 21.06 68.77 10.56
CA TYR A 840 20.35 67.89 9.60
C TYR A 840 20.27 68.56 8.19
N GLY A 841 20.11 69.88 8.16
CA GLY A 841 20.15 70.64 6.93
C GLY A 841 21.53 70.59 6.24
N ASP A 842 22.66 70.62 6.99
CA ASP A 842 24.01 70.45 6.40
C ASP A 842 24.24 69.05 5.89
N PHE A 843 23.78 68.02 6.62
CA PHE A 843 23.81 66.67 6.13
C PHE A 843 23.02 66.49 4.82
N CYS A 844 21.81 67.10 4.74
CA CYS A 844 21.01 67.05 3.51
C CYS A 844 21.71 67.71 2.30
N ARG A 845 22.55 68.74 2.50
CA ARG A 845 23.32 69.42 1.48
C ARG A 845 24.67 68.80 1.17
N MET A 846 25.17 67.94 2.07
CA MET A 846 26.47 67.32 1.94
C MET A 846 26.53 66.37 0.72
N ALA A 847 27.54 66.54 -0.13
CA ALA A 847 27.81 65.59 -1.22
C ALA A 847 28.47 64.33 -0.65
N LEU A 848 27.68 63.30 -0.45
CA LEU A 848 28.12 61.96 -0.02
C LEU A 848 27.90 60.95 -1.16
N PRO A 849 28.71 59.92 -1.26
CA PRO A 849 28.46 58.81 -2.21
C PRO A 849 27.05 58.25 -2.10
N ALA A 850 26.51 57.77 -3.21
CA ALA A 850 25.21 57.10 -3.20
C ALA A 850 25.27 55.92 -2.23
N GLY A 851 24.32 55.89 -1.26
CA GLY A 851 24.33 54.87 -0.22
C GLY A 851 23.36 55.16 0.93
N VAL A 852 23.34 54.28 1.90
CA VAL A 852 22.51 54.40 3.10
C VAL A 852 23.33 55.01 4.22
N TYR A 853 22.76 56.05 4.88
CA TYR A 853 23.36 56.72 6.03
C TYR A 853 22.42 56.72 7.22
N VAL A 854 22.98 56.67 8.39
CA VAL A 854 22.21 56.78 9.64
C VAL A 854 22.46 58.13 10.29
N VAL A 855 21.37 58.80 10.57
CA VAL A 855 21.39 60.14 11.17
C VAL A 855 20.73 60.07 12.54
N LYS A 856 21.51 60.27 13.60
CA LYS A 856 21.05 60.14 15.01
C LYS A 856 21.01 61.53 15.66
N SER A 857 19.84 61.91 16.15
CA SER A 857 19.62 63.10 17.01
C SER A 857 19.35 62.65 18.45
N ALA A 858 19.21 63.63 19.35
CA ALA A 858 18.74 63.39 20.70
C ALA A 858 17.29 62.84 20.77
N LYS A 859 16.49 63.04 19.71
CA LYS A 859 15.05 62.68 19.65
C LYS A 859 14.78 61.41 18.83
N THR A 860 15.57 61.14 17.80
CA THR A 860 15.29 60.03 16.86
C THR A 860 16.53 59.64 16.08
N THR A 861 16.48 58.42 15.54
CA THR A 861 17.49 57.90 14.61
C THR A 861 16.81 57.58 13.27
N LEU A 862 17.31 58.19 12.21
CA LEU A 862 16.77 58.00 10.85
C LEU A 862 17.74 57.27 9.92
N LYS A 863 17.20 56.48 9.04
CA LYS A 863 17.89 55.92 7.87
C LYS A 863 17.62 56.87 6.67
N VAL A 864 18.68 57.38 6.06
CA VAL A 864 18.58 58.30 4.92
C VAL A 864 19.37 57.69 3.76
N THR A 865 18.76 57.63 2.60
CA THR A 865 19.42 57.21 1.36
C THR A 865 19.85 58.46 0.61
N LYS A 866 21.11 58.49 0.17
CA LYS A 866 21.68 59.54 -0.66
C LYS A 866 22.01 59.02 -2.04
#